data_66884f1a43d2a40f61d8b2ad2eb527f4
#
_entry.id   66884f1a43d2a40f61d8b2ad2eb527f4
#
_cell.length_a   1.000
_cell.length_b   1.000
_cell.length_c   1.000
_cell.angle_alpha   90.00
_cell.angle_beta   90.00
_cell.angle_gamma   90.00
#
_symmetry.space_group_name_H-M   'P 1'
#
loop_
_entity.id
_entity.type
_entity.pdbx_description
1 polymer ?
#
loop_
_entity_poly.entity_id
_entity_poly.type
_entity_poly.pdbx_seq_one_letter_code
_entity_poly.pdbx_strand_id
1 'polypeptide(L)'
;MSELKKNDNFLLKEINDCGKFCTGCAACDNVCPVEAINMVPDALGFMEPSINNTLCIQCDMCRKTCPVLNEIQKGSEIIKCFAAQAEDEVRKESSSGGIFTLLAEEILKNGGVVFGATMGAECKVSHIKIERSEDLKLLRKSKYVQSDIGKIYKEIECFQKEKRKVLFSGTPCQAAGLRNILGENDEDVYVVDILCHGVPSNKMLQDYIRESQEKEVQSVEFRSKEKGWRKSSLNMFLNLKDGDRTEKKYEQNEYEKGFHSELILRKSCYECQFAETPHVSDITLGDFWGIRERKSELDDDGGTSAVIINTLKGYELFERVYNKTKMCYETPKEWLIDNRIHTRIKGNIGKEYFEHLYENGNFIDAVEGALNSRYHIGIVGPWMNVNCGGALTYYALYRMLCEMGYSPVMLSQPEGLEWDPTPKYCRYKKLPYPEYAILPAKKGYVGQREYNNYCDTFIVGSDQLFTGEMLSLLDGYADLEWVNNDKRKIAYAASFAKDTFSGTIEQKERLAYFLRRFDSFSVREKSGIKLAEEELGVSAEWVLDPVFMCDQESWNALIENGNDRLPQKPFIFGYILDPNKEKEKLMHIAEDVLGVESHAASDVWNEEDTLKWMWNIPTLSNLGNEELLSHIKNCEFLITDSFHGVCFAIIFNKPFAVYVNKERGASRFYSLLSLFHLEDQVVNSSSGMRTLLQTNRVIDYKNVNLCLEKEKERCKDWLKKAIVKPIKKKCVSDYDMACTYSDRLEKIQEKQRKFEYDSLNGRIDWLIGHIDNDLEETDKKQWEQLEDHRLRLDGIDDFLKKCEEECKAM
;
A
#
# COMPACT_ATOMS: atom_id res chain seq x y z
N MET A 1 -35.98 -4.32 -30.42
CA MET A 1 -36.05 -5.20 -29.23
C MET A 1 -34.74 -5.96 -28.94
N SER A 2 -33.70 -5.90 -29.76
CA SER A 2 -32.41 -6.56 -29.52
C SER A 2 -31.29 -5.64 -28.93
N GLU A 3 -31.51 -4.34 -28.95
CA GLU A 3 -30.53 -3.36 -28.37
C GLU A 3 -30.81 -3.03 -26.89
N LEU A 4 -32.06 -3.19 -26.42
CA LEU A 4 -32.40 -2.96 -25.00
C LEU A 4 -31.85 -4.04 -24.04
N LYS A 5 -31.68 -5.28 -24.49
CA LYS A 5 -31.17 -6.38 -23.63
C LYS A 5 -29.65 -6.31 -23.34
N LYS A 6 -28.89 -5.51 -24.05
CA LYS A 6 -27.43 -5.30 -23.73
C LYS A 6 -27.19 -4.27 -22.64
N ASN A 7 -28.15 -3.34 -22.42
CA ASN A 7 -28.04 -2.36 -21.33
C ASN A 7 -28.46 -2.91 -19.96
N ASP A 8 -29.36 -3.92 -19.92
CA ASP A 8 -29.89 -4.44 -18.68
C ASP A 8 -28.85 -5.15 -17.78
N ASN A 9 -27.84 -5.81 -18.39
CA ASN A 9 -26.73 -6.43 -17.65
C ASN A 9 -25.72 -5.40 -17.09
N PHE A 10 -25.68 -4.21 -17.66
CA PHE A 10 -24.75 -3.16 -17.21
C PHE A 10 -25.24 -2.48 -15.93
N LEU A 11 -26.54 -2.25 -15.80
CA LEU A 11 -27.19 -1.58 -14.65
C LEU A 11 -27.15 -2.44 -13.37
N LEU A 12 -27.38 -3.75 -13.51
CA LEU A 12 -27.25 -4.71 -12.39
C LEU A 12 -25.80 -4.85 -11.92
N LYS A 13 -24.87 -4.72 -12.86
CA LYS A 13 -23.42 -4.74 -12.57
C LYS A 13 -22.97 -3.52 -11.75
N GLU A 14 -23.51 -2.32 -12.00
CA GLU A 14 -23.10 -1.09 -11.31
C GLU A 14 -23.50 -1.05 -9.81
N ILE A 15 -24.60 -1.65 -9.39
CA ILE A 15 -24.95 -1.72 -7.95
C ILE A 15 -24.14 -2.81 -7.24
N ASN A 16 -23.88 -3.94 -7.89
CA ASN A 16 -22.96 -4.96 -7.40
C ASN A 16 -21.49 -4.50 -7.47
N ASP A 17 -21.17 -3.56 -8.38
CA ASP A 17 -19.84 -2.96 -8.58
C ASP A 17 -19.65 -1.63 -7.82
N CYS A 18 -20.62 -1.14 -7.04
CA CYS A 18 -20.38 -0.14 -5.98
C CYS A 18 -19.33 -0.62 -4.96
N GLY A 19 -19.00 -1.92 -4.99
CA GLY A 19 -17.91 -2.67 -4.37
C GLY A 19 -17.19 -1.90 -3.26
N LYS A 20 -16.05 -1.36 -3.60
CA LYS A 20 -15.21 -0.63 -2.63
C LYS A 20 -15.80 0.69 -2.10
N PHE A 21 -16.79 1.30 -2.78
CA PHE A 21 -17.40 2.57 -2.39
C PHE A 21 -18.74 2.40 -1.66
N CYS A 22 -19.31 1.21 -1.65
CA CYS A 22 -20.53 0.95 -0.92
C CYS A 22 -20.33 1.24 0.57
N THR A 23 -21.20 2.09 1.14
CA THR A 23 -21.15 2.47 2.56
C THR A 23 -21.97 1.54 3.47
N GLY A 24 -22.71 0.59 2.92
CA GLY A 24 -23.61 -0.29 3.66
C GLY A 24 -24.78 0.45 4.33
N CYS A 25 -25.20 1.60 3.81
CA CYS A 25 -26.28 2.43 4.39
C CYS A 25 -27.68 1.81 4.26
N ALA A 26 -27.84 0.71 3.54
CA ALA A 26 -29.10 -0.01 3.32
C ALA A 26 -30.23 0.78 2.65
N ALA A 27 -29.98 1.96 2.05
CA ALA A 27 -31.01 2.71 1.33
C ALA A 27 -31.60 1.92 0.17
N CYS A 28 -30.78 1.21 -0.59
CA CYS A 28 -31.22 0.37 -1.72
C CYS A 28 -32.14 -0.80 -1.30
N ASP A 29 -31.87 -1.42 -0.15
CA ASP A 29 -32.70 -2.47 0.44
C ASP A 29 -34.05 -1.94 0.93
N ASN A 30 -34.08 -0.76 1.54
CA ASN A 30 -35.29 -0.14 2.07
C ASN A 30 -36.23 0.38 0.96
N VAL A 31 -35.68 0.87 -0.16
CA VAL A 31 -36.51 1.44 -1.25
C VAL A 31 -37.05 0.38 -2.20
N CYS A 32 -36.52 -0.86 -2.14
CA CYS A 32 -36.94 -1.92 -3.07
C CYS A 32 -38.42 -2.34 -2.87
N PRO A 33 -39.31 -2.10 -3.86
CA PRO A 33 -40.74 -2.37 -3.70
C PRO A 33 -41.09 -3.86 -3.71
N VAL A 34 -40.20 -4.70 -4.23
CA VAL A 34 -40.41 -6.16 -4.36
C VAL A 34 -39.44 -6.96 -3.48
N GLU A 35 -38.72 -6.30 -2.58
CA GLU A 35 -37.76 -6.90 -1.64
C GLU A 35 -36.71 -7.81 -2.33
N ALA A 36 -36.32 -7.43 -3.55
CA ALA A 36 -35.30 -8.14 -4.31
C ALA A 36 -33.86 -7.90 -3.82
N ILE A 37 -33.65 -6.97 -2.88
CA ILE A 37 -32.32 -6.62 -2.35
C ILE A 37 -32.25 -7.02 -0.89
N ASN A 38 -31.19 -7.73 -0.53
CA ASN A 38 -30.85 -8.05 0.86
C ASN A 38 -29.44 -7.58 1.17
N MET A 39 -29.22 -7.05 2.38
CA MET A 39 -27.88 -6.75 2.87
C MET A 39 -27.24 -8.03 3.39
N VAL A 40 -26.11 -8.43 2.81
CA VAL A 40 -25.34 -9.63 3.20
C VAL A 40 -23.92 -9.24 3.64
N PRO A 41 -23.32 -9.95 4.60
CA PRO A 41 -21.96 -9.66 5.01
C PRO A 41 -20.95 -10.16 3.97
N ASP A 42 -19.92 -9.35 3.70
CA ASP A 42 -18.71 -9.80 3.00
C ASP A 42 -17.81 -10.67 3.91
N ALA A 43 -16.62 -11.06 3.44
CA ALA A 43 -15.67 -11.88 4.21
C ALA A 43 -15.24 -11.22 5.53
N LEU A 44 -15.16 -9.89 5.56
CA LEU A 44 -14.80 -9.08 6.73
C LEU A 44 -16.02 -8.73 7.62
N GLY A 45 -17.22 -9.11 7.21
CA GLY A 45 -18.48 -8.86 7.93
C GLY A 45 -19.11 -7.51 7.64
N PHE A 46 -18.70 -6.79 6.61
CA PHE A 46 -19.34 -5.56 6.18
C PHE A 46 -20.57 -5.86 5.33
N MET A 47 -21.70 -5.23 5.68
CA MET A 47 -22.96 -5.45 4.98
C MET A 47 -22.96 -4.81 3.58
N GLU A 48 -23.23 -5.61 2.53
CA GLU A 48 -23.29 -5.19 1.14
C GLU A 48 -24.60 -5.66 0.47
N PRO A 49 -25.12 -4.92 -0.54
CA PRO A 49 -26.36 -5.32 -1.18
C PRO A 49 -26.16 -6.53 -2.09
N SER A 50 -27.02 -7.54 -1.94
CA SER A 50 -27.13 -8.68 -2.85
C SER A 50 -28.51 -8.66 -3.52
N ILE A 51 -28.53 -8.73 -4.85
CA ILE A 51 -29.76 -8.60 -5.65
C ILE A 51 -30.22 -9.97 -6.12
N ASN A 52 -31.45 -10.32 -5.78
CA ASN A 52 -32.14 -11.48 -6.34
C ASN A 52 -32.72 -11.12 -7.71
N ASN A 53 -32.03 -11.52 -8.77
CA ASN A 53 -32.40 -11.22 -10.15
C ASN A 53 -33.77 -11.81 -10.58
N THR A 54 -34.26 -12.85 -9.90
CA THR A 54 -35.58 -13.46 -10.22
C THR A 54 -36.73 -12.63 -9.66
N LEU A 55 -36.52 -11.84 -8.62
CA LEU A 55 -37.50 -10.95 -8.01
C LEU A 55 -37.39 -9.52 -8.54
N CYS A 56 -36.26 -9.14 -9.06
CA CYS A 56 -35.96 -7.76 -9.50
C CYS A 56 -36.80 -7.38 -10.72
N ILE A 57 -37.61 -6.33 -10.60
CA ILE A 57 -38.44 -5.78 -11.68
C ILE A 57 -37.77 -4.67 -12.48
N GLN A 58 -36.48 -4.43 -12.24
CA GLN A 58 -35.64 -3.44 -12.94
C GLN A 58 -36.22 -2.01 -12.92
N CYS A 59 -36.80 -1.58 -11.80
CA CYS A 59 -37.41 -0.25 -11.64
C CYS A 59 -36.39 0.88 -11.38
N ASP A 60 -35.12 0.58 -11.19
CA ASP A 60 -34.00 1.50 -10.96
C ASP A 60 -34.10 2.37 -9.68
N MET A 61 -35.03 2.11 -8.80
CA MET A 61 -35.23 2.88 -7.56
C MET A 61 -34.01 2.80 -6.65
N CYS A 62 -33.42 1.63 -6.50
CA CYS A 62 -32.24 1.40 -5.67
C CYS A 62 -31.03 2.23 -6.14
N ARG A 63 -30.85 2.39 -7.46
CA ARG A 63 -29.79 3.21 -8.04
C ARG A 63 -30.04 4.70 -7.80
N LYS A 64 -31.27 5.17 -8.04
CA LYS A 64 -31.66 6.57 -7.83
C LYS A 64 -31.55 7.01 -6.37
N THR A 65 -31.77 6.10 -5.44
CA THR A 65 -31.70 6.38 -4.00
C THR A 65 -30.28 6.22 -3.42
N CYS A 66 -29.37 5.53 -4.12
CA CYS A 66 -28.02 5.30 -3.61
C CYS A 66 -27.25 6.62 -3.43
N PRO A 67 -26.82 6.96 -2.20
CA PRO A 67 -26.12 8.22 -1.94
C PRO A 67 -24.67 8.24 -2.50
N VAL A 68 -24.14 7.08 -2.87
CA VAL A 68 -22.82 6.96 -3.49
C VAL A 68 -22.88 7.24 -5.00
N LEU A 69 -23.97 6.82 -5.66
CA LEU A 69 -24.15 6.98 -7.11
C LEU A 69 -24.77 8.32 -7.50
N ASN A 70 -25.33 9.05 -6.55
CA ASN A 70 -26.01 10.33 -6.81
C ASN A 70 -25.46 11.41 -5.91
N GLU A 71 -25.24 12.58 -6.48
CA GLU A 71 -24.88 13.76 -5.68
C GLU A 71 -26.03 14.12 -4.74
N ILE A 72 -25.69 14.33 -3.48
CA ILE A 72 -26.62 14.78 -2.47
C ILE A 72 -26.49 16.28 -2.37
N GLN A 73 -27.63 16.98 -2.42
CA GLN A 73 -27.64 18.40 -2.17
C GLN A 73 -27.29 18.64 -0.70
N LYS A 74 -26.08 19.11 -0.46
CA LYS A 74 -25.62 19.63 0.83
C LYS A 74 -25.94 21.13 0.91
N GLY A 75 -26.17 21.64 2.13
CA GLY A 75 -26.15 23.07 2.36
C GLY A 75 -24.82 23.69 1.87
N SER A 76 -24.87 24.95 1.45
CA SER A 76 -23.66 25.65 0.99
C SER A 76 -22.68 25.96 2.12
N GLU A 77 -23.17 26.13 3.35
CA GLU A 77 -22.38 26.52 4.52
C GLU A 77 -22.98 25.96 5.83
N ILE A 78 -22.11 25.80 6.83
CA ILE A 78 -22.51 25.61 8.23
C ILE A 78 -23.18 26.89 8.72
N ILE A 79 -24.37 26.79 9.31
CA ILE A 79 -25.12 27.96 9.81
C ILE A 79 -24.50 28.46 11.09
N LYS A 80 -24.30 27.57 12.09
CA LYS A 80 -23.70 27.93 13.40
C LYS A 80 -22.96 26.73 13.99
N CYS A 81 -22.05 27.04 14.92
CA CYS A 81 -21.35 26.03 15.72
C CYS A 81 -21.44 26.39 17.19
N PHE A 82 -21.59 25.40 18.08
CA PHE A 82 -21.63 25.60 19.53
C PHE A 82 -20.75 24.56 20.25
N ALA A 83 -20.15 25.03 21.35
CA ALA A 83 -19.68 24.18 22.43
C ALA A 83 -20.80 24.06 23.46
N ALA A 84 -21.30 22.87 23.71
CA ALA A 84 -22.47 22.69 24.56
C ALA A 84 -22.35 21.49 25.53
N GLN A 85 -22.89 21.71 26.74
CA GLN A 85 -22.90 20.71 27.80
C GLN A 85 -24.34 20.66 28.40
N ALA A 86 -24.89 19.46 28.49
CA ALA A 86 -26.08 19.17 29.26
C ALA A 86 -25.78 19.21 30.77
N GLU A 87 -26.78 19.05 31.61
CA GLU A 87 -26.59 18.90 33.07
C GLU A 87 -25.76 17.63 33.39
N ASP A 88 -25.07 17.67 34.53
CA ASP A 88 -24.04 16.66 34.87
C ASP A 88 -24.57 15.24 34.92
N GLU A 89 -25.83 15.01 35.32
CA GLU A 89 -26.49 13.70 35.31
C GLU A 89 -26.61 13.12 33.91
N VAL A 90 -26.96 13.95 32.92
CA VAL A 90 -27.09 13.56 31.53
C VAL A 90 -25.70 13.33 30.89
N ARG A 91 -24.75 14.21 31.19
CA ARG A 91 -23.37 14.13 30.69
C ARG A 91 -22.67 12.88 31.16
N LYS A 92 -22.89 12.45 32.44
CA LYS A 92 -22.30 11.28 33.04
C LYS A 92 -22.69 10.01 32.28
N GLU A 93 -23.93 9.94 31.80
CA GLU A 93 -24.46 8.83 31.02
C GLU A 93 -24.23 8.97 29.51
N SER A 94 -23.46 9.94 29.05
CA SER A 94 -23.22 10.25 27.65
C SER A 94 -21.71 10.18 27.35
N SER A 95 -21.33 9.93 26.07
CA SER A 95 -19.92 9.91 25.65
C SER A 95 -19.28 11.31 25.60
N SER A 96 -20.07 12.34 25.32
CA SER A 96 -19.64 13.73 25.19
C SER A 96 -20.46 14.68 26.09
N GLY A 97 -20.85 15.84 25.65
CA GLY A 97 -21.62 16.86 26.39
C GLY A 97 -23.10 16.54 26.58
N GLY A 98 -23.65 15.41 26.07
CA GLY A 98 -25.02 14.96 26.34
C GLY A 98 -26.12 15.59 25.48
N ILE A 99 -25.78 16.33 24.42
CA ILE A 99 -26.74 17.08 23.60
C ILE A 99 -27.73 16.16 22.84
N PHE A 100 -27.28 15.00 22.35
CA PHE A 100 -28.20 14.01 21.74
C PHE A 100 -29.39 13.68 22.65
N THR A 101 -29.12 13.51 23.96
CA THR A 101 -30.20 13.23 24.94
C THR A 101 -31.23 14.34 24.99
N LEU A 102 -30.80 15.60 25.02
CA LEU A 102 -31.72 16.74 25.07
C LEU A 102 -32.60 16.87 23.82
N LEU A 103 -32.00 16.66 22.64
CA LEU A 103 -32.72 16.67 21.35
C LEU A 103 -33.74 15.52 21.27
N ALA A 104 -33.33 14.31 21.68
CA ALA A 104 -34.20 13.15 21.68
C ALA A 104 -35.38 13.29 22.68
N GLU A 105 -35.11 13.77 23.88
CA GLU A 105 -36.16 14.06 24.89
C GLU A 105 -37.16 15.09 24.38
N GLU A 106 -36.73 16.11 23.65
CA GLU A 106 -37.62 17.11 23.07
C GLU A 106 -38.62 16.51 22.09
N ILE A 107 -38.13 15.56 21.24
CA ILE A 107 -38.98 14.83 20.28
C ILE A 107 -39.95 13.89 21.01
N LEU A 108 -39.45 13.10 21.99
CA LEU A 108 -40.27 12.12 22.71
C LEU A 108 -41.38 12.80 23.56
N LYS A 109 -41.06 13.91 24.24
CA LYS A 109 -42.05 14.68 25.04
C LYS A 109 -43.21 15.19 24.20
N ASN A 110 -43.04 15.41 22.93
CA ASN A 110 -44.03 15.85 21.98
C ASN A 110 -44.72 14.67 21.24
N GLY A 111 -44.63 13.45 21.75
CA GLY A 111 -45.25 12.24 21.14
C GLY A 111 -44.53 11.74 19.88
N GLY A 112 -43.34 12.20 19.64
CA GLY A 112 -42.51 11.78 18.50
C GLY A 112 -41.80 10.43 18.73
N VAL A 113 -41.00 10.04 17.78
CA VAL A 113 -40.25 8.77 17.74
C VAL A 113 -38.78 9.04 17.51
N VAL A 114 -37.90 8.31 18.19
CA VAL A 114 -36.43 8.44 18.04
C VAL A 114 -35.85 7.12 17.54
N PHE A 115 -35.05 7.20 16.49
CA PHE A 115 -34.31 6.10 15.94
C PHE A 115 -32.81 6.33 16.15
N GLY A 116 -32.09 5.27 16.59
CA GLY A 116 -30.65 5.36 16.82
C GLY A 116 -29.99 3.99 17.02
N ALA A 117 -28.68 3.98 17.05
CA ALA A 117 -27.90 2.76 17.22
C ALA A 117 -27.94 2.24 18.66
N THR A 118 -28.19 0.94 18.85
CA THR A 118 -28.11 0.21 20.11
C THR A 118 -27.19 -0.99 20.00
N MET A 119 -26.68 -1.44 21.13
CA MET A 119 -25.97 -2.73 21.23
C MET A 119 -26.94 -3.77 21.77
N GLY A 120 -27.27 -4.76 20.97
CA GLY A 120 -28.17 -5.87 21.29
C GLY A 120 -27.42 -7.11 21.81
N ALA A 121 -28.06 -8.26 21.65
CA ALA A 121 -27.49 -9.55 22.01
C ALA A 121 -26.18 -9.82 21.25
N GLU A 122 -25.28 -10.58 21.86
CA GLU A 122 -23.97 -10.93 21.27
C GLU A 122 -23.14 -9.71 20.85
N CYS A 123 -23.35 -8.57 21.51
CA CYS A 123 -22.68 -7.29 21.21
C CYS A 123 -22.87 -6.80 19.77
N LYS A 124 -23.92 -7.25 19.07
CA LYS A 124 -24.27 -6.77 17.73
C LYS A 124 -24.87 -5.38 17.80
N VAL A 125 -24.41 -4.46 16.95
CA VAL A 125 -24.92 -3.09 16.87
C VAL A 125 -25.92 -2.98 15.72
N SER A 126 -27.11 -2.45 16.04
CA SER A 126 -28.20 -2.23 15.07
C SER A 126 -28.99 -0.98 15.42
N HIS A 127 -29.76 -0.45 14.47
CA HIS A 127 -30.72 0.63 14.75
C HIS A 127 -32.03 0.07 15.32
N ILE A 128 -32.55 0.80 16.30
CA ILE A 128 -33.87 0.55 16.86
C ILE A 128 -34.68 1.85 16.97
N LYS A 129 -35.98 1.73 17.12
CA LYS A 129 -36.86 2.83 17.52
C LYS A 129 -37.14 2.81 19.02
N ILE A 130 -37.33 3.99 19.60
CA ILE A 130 -37.87 4.20 20.92
C ILE A 130 -38.98 5.25 20.88
N GLU A 131 -39.97 5.09 21.76
CA GLU A 131 -41.12 6.02 21.89
C GLU A 131 -41.26 6.53 23.34
N ARG A 132 -40.44 6.06 24.25
CA ARG A 132 -40.42 6.43 25.67
C ARG A 132 -39.08 6.93 26.14
N SER A 133 -39.06 7.96 26.99
CA SER A 133 -37.83 8.55 27.51
C SER A 133 -37.00 7.57 28.35
N GLU A 134 -37.62 6.57 28.99
CA GLU A 134 -36.91 5.53 29.76
C GLU A 134 -36.02 4.63 28.91
N ASP A 135 -36.39 4.48 27.62
CA ASP A 135 -35.66 3.65 26.67
C ASP A 135 -34.46 4.38 26.05
N LEU A 136 -34.34 5.70 26.29
CA LEU A 136 -33.26 6.51 25.71
C LEU A 136 -31.85 6.06 26.11
N LYS A 137 -31.71 5.41 27.27
CA LYS A 137 -30.46 4.77 27.71
C LYS A 137 -29.92 3.76 26.73
N LEU A 138 -30.76 3.12 25.90
CA LEU A 138 -30.35 2.13 24.89
C LEU A 138 -29.59 2.78 23.72
N LEU A 139 -29.89 4.05 23.42
CA LEU A 139 -29.30 4.80 22.29
C LEU A 139 -28.08 5.62 22.70
N ARG A 140 -27.87 5.85 24.01
CA ARG A 140 -26.73 6.62 24.52
C ARG A 140 -25.42 5.89 24.33
N LYS A 141 -24.32 6.62 24.48
CA LYS A 141 -22.92 6.19 24.36
C LYS A 141 -22.51 5.82 22.94
N SER A 142 -21.23 5.97 22.65
CA SER A 142 -20.64 5.65 21.35
C SER A 142 -20.55 4.14 21.14
N LYS A 143 -20.77 3.72 19.91
CA LYS A 143 -20.55 2.33 19.44
C LYS A 143 -19.64 2.42 18.23
N TYR A 144 -18.37 2.04 18.41
CA TYR A 144 -17.37 2.07 17.34
C TYR A 144 -17.51 0.85 16.44
N VAL A 145 -18.70 0.66 15.91
CA VAL A 145 -19.09 -0.45 15.03
C VAL A 145 -20.16 0.06 14.05
N GLN A 146 -20.16 -0.43 12.83
CA GLN A 146 -21.22 -0.14 11.88
C GLN A 146 -22.55 -0.74 12.37
N SER A 147 -23.54 0.11 12.58
CA SER A 147 -24.90 -0.36 12.96
C SER A 147 -25.65 -0.87 11.73
N ASP A 148 -26.33 -1.99 11.91
CA ASP A 148 -27.26 -2.54 10.92
C ASP A 148 -28.56 -1.71 10.92
N ILE A 149 -28.91 -1.12 9.78
CA ILE A 149 -30.13 -0.30 9.62
C ILE A 149 -31.40 -1.16 9.54
N GLY A 150 -31.31 -2.37 8.99
CA GLY A 150 -32.49 -3.17 8.73
C GLY A 150 -33.51 -2.41 7.88
N LYS A 151 -34.75 -2.40 8.32
CA LYS A 151 -35.90 -1.73 7.62
C LYS A 151 -36.32 -0.40 8.27
N ILE A 152 -35.45 0.23 9.04
CA ILE A 152 -35.70 1.47 9.79
C ILE A 152 -36.21 2.60 8.89
N TYR A 153 -35.69 2.75 7.69
CA TYR A 153 -36.11 3.85 6.81
C TYR A 153 -37.57 3.67 6.34
N LYS A 154 -38.05 2.44 6.08
CA LYS A 154 -39.46 2.16 5.81
C LYS A 154 -40.33 2.52 7.01
N GLU A 155 -39.90 2.23 8.24
CA GLU A 155 -40.65 2.61 9.45
C GLU A 155 -40.71 4.14 9.59
N ILE A 156 -39.63 4.86 9.32
CA ILE A 156 -39.60 6.34 9.36
C ILE A 156 -40.61 6.93 8.36
N GLU A 157 -40.67 6.42 7.13
CA GLU A 157 -41.70 6.85 6.15
C GLU A 157 -43.13 6.61 6.63
N CYS A 158 -43.37 5.52 7.39
CA CYS A 158 -44.70 5.28 7.96
C CYS A 158 -45.05 6.37 9.01
N PHE A 159 -44.16 6.68 9.95
CA PHE A 159 -44.37 7.72 10.95
C PHE A 159 -44.49 9.11 10.34
N GLN A 160 -43.79 9.40 9.28
CA GLN A 160 -43.92 10.63 8.50
C GLN A 160 -45.32 10.78 7.88
N LYS A 161 -45.85 9.68 7.29
CA LYS A 161 -47.24 9.68 6.75
C LYS A 161 -48.29 9.91 7.85
N GLU A 162 -47.99 9.49 9.08
CA GLU A 162 -48.79 9.76 10.27
C GLU A 162 -48.62 11.16 10.82
N LYS A 163 -47.75 11.99 10.24
CA LYS A 163 -47.36 13.33 10.72
C LYS A 163 -46.80 13.34 12.14
N ARG A 164 -46.13 12.25 12.53
CA ARG A 164 -45.42 12.17 13.79
C ARG A 164 -43.99 12.71 13.61
N LYS A 165 -43.51 13.50 14.57
CA LYS A 165 -42.14 13.95 14.56
C LYS A 165 -41.16 12.80 14.78
N VAL A 166 -40.15 12.71 13.94
CA VAL A 166 -39.12 11.68 14.00
C VAL A 166 -37.75 12.32 14.20
N LEU A 167 -36.93 11.76 15.06
CA LEU A 167 -35.52 12.04 15.12
C LEU A 167 -34.75 10.76 14.72
N PHE A 168 -33.96 10.86 13.68
CA PHE A 168 -33.06 9.80 13.28
C PHE A 168 -31.61 10.21 13.64
N SER A 169 -30.85 9.30 14.30
CA SER A 169 -29.44 9.51 14.54
C SER A 169 -28.61 8.37 13.96
N GLY A 170 -27.60 8.69 13.13
CA GLY A 170 -26.75 7.72 12.48
C GLY A 170 -25.41 8.31 12.02
N THR A 171 -24.66 7.55 11.23
CA THR A 171 -23.47 8.07 10.57
C THR A 171 -23.84 8.97 9.38
N PRO A 172 -22.94 9.83 8.88
CA PRO A 172 -23.23 10.73 7.76
C PRO A 172 -23.72 10.00 6.49
N CYS A 173 -23.15 8.83 6.18
CA CYS A 173 -23.59 8.02 5.04
C CYS A 173 -24.99 7.40 5.25
N GLN A 174 -25.36 7.05 6.48
CA GLN A 174 -26.70 6.60 6.82
C GLN A 174 -27.72 7.77 6.75
N ALA A 175 -27.33 8.93 7.25
CA ALA A 175 -28.12 10.16 7.10
C ALA A 175 -28.38 10.48 5.62
N ALA A 176 -27.34 10.36 4.79
CA ALA A 176 -27.44 10.55 3.35
C ALA A 176 -28.40 9.56 2.66
N GLY A 177 -28.31 8.28 3.05
CA GLY A 177 -29.24 7.25 2.56
C GLY A 177 -30.70 7.56 2.91
N LEU A 178 -30.96 7.99 4.15
CA LEU A 178 -32.30 8.40 4.59
C LEU A 178 -32.82 9.62 3.81
N ARG A 179 -31.96 10.65 3.63
CA ARG A 179 -32.34 11.87 2.87
C ARG A 179 -32.76 11.55 1.44
N ASN A 180 -32.04 10.66 0.76
CA ASN A 180 -32.38 10.26 -0.61
C ASN A 180 -33.70 9.46 -0.70
N ILE A 181 -34.12 8.80 0.37
CA ILE A 181 -35.42 8.15 0.46
C ILE A 181 -36.54 9.18 0.68
N LEU A 182 -36.36 10.11 1.62
CA LEU A 182 -37.38 11.10 1.98
C LEU A 182 -37.58 12.17 0.89
N GLY A 183 -36.56 12.49 0.13
CA GLY A 183 -36.57 13.58 -0.85
C GLY A 183 -36.92 14.94 -0.22
N GLU A 184 -37.81 15.74 -0.87
CA GLU A 184 -38.22 17.06 -0.38
C GLU A 184 -39.23 16.99 0.77
N ASN A 185 -39.82 15.81 1.04
CA ASN A 185 -40.86 15.63 2.05
C ASN A 185 -40.28 15.25 3.41
N ASP A 186 -39.52 16.15 4.04
CA ASP A 186 -38.82 15.81 5.27
C ASP A 186 -39.14 16.72 6.48
N GLU A 187 -40.20 17.51 6.39
CA GLU A 187 -40.57 18.53 7.41
C GLU A 187 -40.64 17.98 8.84
N ASP A 188 -41.22 16.78 9.03
CA ASP A 188 -41.39 16.15 10.34
C ASP A 188 -40.24 15.21 10.74
N VAL A 189 -39.19 15.07 9.91
CA VAL A 189 -38.02 14.20 10.18
C VAL A 189 -36.76 15.01 10.44
N TYR A 190 -36.30 15.00 11.68
CA TYR A 190 -35.01 15.59 12.08
C TYR A 190 -33.88 14.54 11.94
N VAL A 191 -32.85 14.90 11.21
CA VAL A 191 -31.68 14.03 11.00
C VAL A 191 -30.50 14.58 11.76
N VAL A 192 -29.98 13.78 12.70
CA VAL A 192 -28.81 14.10 13.53
C VAL A 192 -27.71 13.09 13.23
N ASP A 193 -26.62 13.54 12.68
CA ASP A 193 -25.47 12.66 12.47
C ASP A 193 -24.30 12.98 13.41
N ILE A 194 -23.22 12.27 13.24
CA ILE A 194 -22.02 12.38 14.07
C ILE A 194 -20.79 12.77 13.25
N LEU A 195 -19.81 13.38 13.90
CA LEU A 195 -18.44 13.45 13.36
C LEU A 195 -17.88 12.04 13.34
N CYS A 196 -17.86 11.43 12.15
CA CYS A 196 -17.58 10.01 11.97
C CYS A 196 -16.13 9.78 11.55
N HIS A 197 -15.40 8.94 12.31
CA HIS A 197 -14.03 8.53 12.02
C HIS A 197 -13.96 7.30 11.10
N GLY A 198 -15.07 6.68 10.74
CA GLY A 198 -15.15 5.39 10.06
C GLY A 198 -15.73 4.30 10.96
N VAL A 199 -16.01 3.15 10.39
CA VAL A 199 -16.69 2.06 11.11
C VAL A 199 -16.05 0.69 10.83
N PRO A 200 -15.76 -0.11 11.87
CA PRO A 200 -15.52 -1.55 11.78
C PRO A 200 -16.82 -2.34 11.58
N SER A 201 -16.71 -3.63 11.23
CA SER A 201 -17.87 -4.53 11.12
C SER A 201 -18.26 -5.12 12.49
N ASN A 202 -19.53 -5.56 12.58
CA ASN A 202 -19.99 -6.32 13.75
C ASN A 202 -19.19 -7.62 13.96
N LYS A 203 -18.81 -8.31 12.86
CA LYS A 203 -17.98 -9.52 12.90
C LYS A 203 -16.65 -9.28 13.61
N MET A 204 -15.95 -8.21 13.26
CA MET A 204 -14.65 -7.87 13.88
C MET A 204 -14.76 -7.65 15.38
N LEU A 205 -15.81 -6.97 15.86
CA LEU A 205 -16.02 -6.82 17.29
C LEU A 205 -16.32 -8.16 17.97
N GLN A 206 -17.17 -8.99 17.39
CA GLN A 206 -17.52 -10.30 17.93
C GLN A 206 -16.33 -11.25 17.96
N ASP A 207 -15.50 -11.25 16.90
CA ASP A 207 -14.26 -12.05 16.84
C ASP A 207 -13.27 -11.58 17.90
N TYR A 208 -13.04 -10.27 18.05
CA TYR A 208 -12.20 -9.71 19.11
C TYR A 208 -12.67 -10.13 20.51
N ILE A 209 -13.98 -10.01 20.78
CA ILE A 209 -14.55 -10.41 22.08
C ILE A 209 -14.28 -11.90 22.35
N ARG A 210 -14.55 -12.77 21.36
CA ARG A 210 -14.37 -14.22 21.48
C ARG A 210 -12.91 -14.61 21.71
N GLU A 211 -11.98 -13.90 21.06
CA GLU A 211 -10.54 -14.18 21.16
C GLU A 211 -9.90 -13.59 22.43
N SER A 212 -10.40 -12.46 22.91
CA SER A 212 -9.80 -11.72 24.04
C SER A 212 -10.39 -12.07 25.39
N GLN A 213 -11.50 -12.86 25.46
CA GLN A 213 -12.23 -13.13 26.69
C GLN A 213 -12.89 -14.51 26.68
N GLU A 214 -12.61 -15.31 27.73
CA GLU A 214 -13.18 -16.66 27.87
C GLU A 214 -14.63 -16.64 28.36
N LYS A 215 -14.99 -15.65 29.22
CA LYS A 215 -16.33 -15.50 29.75
C LYS A 215 -17.26 -14.81 28.78
N GLU A 216 -18.54 -15.16 28.79
CA GLU A 216 -19.55 -14.54 27.94
C GLU A 216 -19.75 -13.05 28.24
N VAL A 217 -19.60 -12.21 27.22
CA VAL A 217 -19.81 -10.76 27.29
C VAL A 217 -21.26 -10.40 27.04
N GLN A 218 -21.84 -9.60 27.90
CA GLN A 218 -23.19 -9.07 27.76
C GLN A 218 -23.24 -7.80 26.94
N SER A 219 -22.30 -6.87 27.18
CA SER A 219 -22.21 -5.61 26.47
C SER A 219 -20.80 -5.02 26.51
N VAL A 220 -20.52 -4.12 25.59
CA VAL A 220 -19.26 -3.38 25.48
C VAL A 220 -19.49 -1.90 25.72
N GLU A 221 -18.66 -1.28 26.51
CA GLU A 221 -18.60 0.17 26.70
C GLU A 221 -17.27 0.68 26.15
N PHE A 222 -17.29 1.36 25.02
CA PHE A 222 -16.09 1.84 24.33
C PHE A 222 -15.44 3.05 24.99
N ARG A 223 -16.21 3.84 25.76
CA ARG A 223 -15.74 5.06 26.42
C ARG A 223 -16.39 5.20 27.77
N SER A 224 -15.58 5.16 28.83
CA SER A 224 -16.02 5.41 30.18
C SER A 224 -15.44 6.70 30.71
N LYS A 225 -16.26 7.54 31.33
CA LYS A 225 -15.81 8.80 31.94
C LYS A 225 -15.38 8.66 33.42
N GLU A 226 -15.24 7.45 33.95
CA GLU A 226 -14.84 7.19 35.34
C GLU A 226 -13.52 7.85 35.74
N LYS A 227 -12.60 8.00 34.78
CA LYS A 227 -11.27 8.61 34.95
C LYS A 227 -11.15 10.00 34.32
N GLY A 228 -12.27 10.64 33.96
CA GLY A 228 -12.35 11.88 33.19
C GLY A 228 -12.61 11.64 31.71
N TRP A 229 -13.12 12.66 31.03
CA TRP A 229 -13.50 12.54 29.62
C TRP A 229 -12.28 12.32 28.69
N ARG A 230 -11.16 13.00 28.97
CA ARG A 230 -9.97 12.93 28.12
C ARG A 230 -9.12 11.68 28.34
N LYS A 231 -8.94 11.27 29.63
CA LYS A 231 -8.05 10.13 29.97
C LYS A 231 -8.66 8.75 29.68
N SER A 232 -9.98 8.65 29.66
CA SER A 232 -10.68 7.36 29.47
C SER A 232 -11.21 7.15 28.07
N SER A 233 -10.89 8.06 27.14
CA SER A 233 -11.35 7.99 25.74
C SER A 233 -10.86 6.75 24.99
N LEU A 234 -9.83 6.06 25.47
CA LEU A 234 -9.21 4.90 24.82
C LEU A 234 -9.39 3.57 25.61
N ASN A 235 -10.14 3.58 26.71
CA ASN A 235 -10.38 2.36 27.49
C ASN A 235 -11.75 1.75 27.16
N MET A 236 -11.75 0.46 26.88
CA MET A 236 -12.95 -0.34 26.63
C MET A 236 -13.29 -1.14 27.89
N PHE A 237 -14.57 -1.27 28.21
CA PHE A 237 -15.04 -2.16 29.25
C PHE A 237 -15.94 -3.24 28.69
N LEU A 238 -15.69 -4.49 29.09
CA LEU A 238 -16.51 -5.64 28.80
C LEU A 238 -17.36 -5.97 30.02
N ASN A 239 -18.67 -5.82 29.94
CA ASN A 239 -19.61 -6.22 30.96
C ASN A 239 -19.97 -7.70 30.72
N LEU A 240 -19.69 -8.55 31.69
CA LEU A 240 -19.89 -10.00 31.59
C LEU A 240 -21.30 -10.42 32.03
N LYS A 241 -21.80 -11.53 31.51
CA LYS A 241 -23.12 -12.05 31.89
C LYS A 241 -23.21 -12.47 33.36
N ASP A 242 -22.10 -12.82 34.01
CA ASP A 242 -22.03 -13.14 35.44
C ASP A 242 -22.04 -11.91 36.36
N GLY A 243 -22.06 -10.71 35.78
CA GLY A 243 -22.04 -9.44 36.51
C GLY A 243 -20.67 -8.82 36.71
N ASP A 244 -19.59 -9.55 36.37
CA ASP A 244 -18.22 -9.00 36.39
C ASP A 244 -18.03 -7.96 35.28
N ARG A 245 -17.03 -7.09 35.46
CA ARG A 245 -16.64 -6.06 34.48
C ARG A 245 -15.12 -6.08 34.26
N THR A 246 -14.67 -6.22 33.04
CA THR A 246 -13.27 -6.25 32.67
C THR A 246 -12.87 -4.98 31.93
N GLU A 247 -11.86 -4.26 32.41
CA GLU A 247 -11.25 -3.12 31.71
C GLU A 247 -10.20 -3.63 30.72
N LYS A 248 -10.32 -3.25 29.47
CA LYS A 248 -9.29 -3.43 28.42
C LYS A 248 -8.63 -2.08 28.20
N LYS A 249 -7.41 -1.92 28.71
CA LYS A 249 -6.61 -0.70 28.48
C LYS A 249 -6.13 -0.67 27.05
N TYR A 250 -5.90 0.53 26.51
CA TYR A 250 -5.48 0.71 25.11
C TYR A 250 -4.28 -0.15 24.71
N GLU A 251 -3.27 -0.27 25.57
CA GLU A 251 -2.06 -1.07 25.32
C GLU A 251 -2.32 -2.56 25.15
N GLN A 252 -3.46 -3.03 25.63
CA GLN A 252 -3.91 -4.43 25.62
C GLN A 252 -5.25 -4.60 24.91
N ASN A 253 -5.55 -3.69 23.98
CA ASN A 253 -6.83 -3.66 23.28
C ASN A 253 -6.61 -3.52 21.77
N GLU A 254 -6.50 -4.64 21.10
CA GLU A 254 -6.21 -4.73 19.68
C GLU A 254 -7.35 -4.14 18.85
N TYR A 255 -8.59 -4.18 19.32
CA TYR A 255 -9.73 -3.55 18.66
C TYR A 255 -9.59 -2.02 18.62
N GLU A 256 -9.30 -1.37 19.75
CA GLU A 256 -9.08 0.08 19.81
C GLU A 256 -7.81 0.49 19.07
N LYS A 257 -6.74 -0.30 19.17
CA LYS A 257 -5.53 -0.07 18.35
C LYS A 257 -5.83 -0.13 16.86
N GLY A 258 -6.55 -1.16 16.42
CA GLY A 258 -6.96 -1.32 15.02
C GLY A 258 -7.88 -0.19 14.53
N PHE A 259 -8.81 0.28 15.39
CA PHE A 259 -9.70 1.40 15.10
C PHE A 259 -8.94 2.72 14.96
N HIS A 260 -8.12 3.09 15.94
CA HIS A 260 -7.38 4.35 15.96
C HIS A 260 -6.23 4.40 14.95
N SER A 261 -5.67 3.25 14.59
CA SER A 261 -4.70 3.14 13.50
C SER A 261 -5.34 3.04 12.11
N GLU A 262 -6.66 3.11 12.02
CA GLU A 262 -7.42 3.06 10.77
C GLU A 262 -7.27 1.72 9.99
N LEU A 263 -6.91 0.62 10.65
CA LEU A 263 -6.75 -0.70 10.01
C LEU A 263 -8.07 -1.41 9.73
N ILE A 264 -9.01 -1.36 10.71
CA ILE A 264 -10.22 -2.19 10.73
C ILE A 264 -11.46 -1.49 10.18
N LEU A 265 -11.29 -0.34 9.54
CA LEU A 265 -12.40 0.45 9.01
C LEU A 265 -12.89 -0.08 7.66
N ARG A 266 -14.15 0.21 7.32
CA ARG A 266 -14.73 -0.12 6.01
C ARG A 266 -13.96 0.58 4.87
N LYS A 267 -13.79 -0.10 3.73
CA LYS A 267 -13.05 0.45 2.56
C LYS A 267 -13.56 1.82 2.12
N SER A 268 -14.88 1.99 2.05
CA SER A 268 -15.48 3.27 1.66
C SER A 268 -15.23 4.43 2.63
N CYS A 269 -14.80 4.17 3.88
CA CYS A 269 -14.47 5.22 4.84
C CYS A 269 -13.22 6.01 4.44
N TYR A 270 -12.27 5.38 3.74
CA TYR A 270 -11.03 6.05 3.30
C TYR A 270 -11.24 7.04 2.14
N GLU A 271 -12.30 6.85 1.37
CA GLU A 271 -12.69 7.73 0.27
C GLU A 271 -14.08 8.37 0.53
N CYS A 272 -14.41 8.57 1.82
CA CYS A 272 -15.74 8.96 2.26
C CYS A 272 -16.13 10.36 1.75
N GLN A 273 -17.11 10.43 0.87
CA GLN A 273 -17.66 11.70 0.36
C GLN A 273 -18.58 12.43 1.36
N PHE A 274 -18.92 11.76 2.49
CA PHE A 274 -19.81 12.28 3.53
C PHE A 274 -19.06 12.85 4.72
N ALA A 275 -17.72 12.76 4.77
CA ALA A 275 -16.91 13.21 5.90
C ALA A 275 -16.74 14.73 5.95
N GLU A 276 -16.94 15.40 4.83
CA GLU A 276 -16.72 16.84 4.71
C GLU A 276 -18.00 17.64 5.09
N THR A 277 -17.83 18.63 5.95
CA THR A 277 -18.91 19.56 6.33
C THR A 277 -19.16 20.64 5.26
N PRO A 278 -20.38 21.19 5.13
CA PRO A 278 -21.58 20.78 5.88
C PRO A 278 -22.05 19.38 5.53
N HIS A 279 -22.60 18.69 6.52
CA HIS A 279 -23.25 17.41 6.31
C HIS A 279 -24.66 17.57 5.74
N VAL A 280 -25.28 16.47 5.31
CA VAL A 280 -26.67 16.45 4.81
C VAL A 280 -27.69 16.37 5.95
N SER A 281 -27.25 16.19 7.17
CA SER A 281 -28.05 16.18 8.39
C SER A 281 -28.50 17.59 8.80
N ASP A 282 -29.50 17.69 9.69
CA ASP A 282 -29.91 18.96 10.27
C ASP A 282 -28.90 19.46 11.31
N ILE A 283 -28.39 18.51 12.13
CA ILE A 283 -27.41 18.76 13.19
C ILE A 283 -26.34 17.68 13.13
N THR A 284 -25.08 18.07 13.23
CA THR A 284 -23.95 17.16 13.43
C THR A 284 -23.42 17.29 14.85
N LEU A 285 -23.26 16.15 15.54
CA LEU A 285 -22.75 16.09 16.90
C LEU A 285 -21.37 15.39 16.94
N GLY A 286 -20.50 15.91 17.80
CA GLY A 286 -19.20 15.29 18.06
C GLY A 286 -18.65 15.66 19.44
N ASP A 287 -17.47 15.13 19.76
CA ASP A 287 -16.66 15.63 20.86
C ASP A 287 -15.99 16.93 20.43
N PHE A 288 -15.91 17.93 21.30
CA PHE A 288 -15.20 19.18 20.99
C PHE A 288 -13.73 19.09 21.39
N TRP A 289 -12.95 18.31 20.64
CA TRP A 289 -11.50 18.24 20.84
C TRP A 289 -10.84 19.62 20.63
N GLY A 290 -9.81 19.93 21.40
CA GLY A 290 -9.11 21.23 21.31
C GLY A 290 -9.84 22.42 21.95
N ILE A 291 -11.02 22.23 22.57
CA ILE A 291 -11.77 23.30 23.17
C ILE A 291 -11.05 23.96 24.35
N ARG A 292 -10.29 23.15 25.12
CA ARG A 292 -9.53 23.64 26.28
C ARG A 292 -8.44 24.63 25.87
N GLU A 293 -7.76 24.34 24.80
CA GLU A 293 -6.68 25.14 24.24
C GLU A 293 -7.22 26.47 23.65
N ARG A 294 -8.47 26.47 23.23
CA ARG A 294 -9.16 27.67 22.73
C ARG A 294 -9.78 28.52 23.84
N LYS A 295 -10.45 27.85 24.80
CA LYS A 295 -11.15 28.49 25.90
C LYS A 295 -11.31 27.51 27.06
N SER A 296 -10.40 27.57 28.03
CA SER A 296 -10.25 26.56 29.08
C SER A 296 -11.48 26.44 30.01
N GLU A 297 -12.24 27.50 30.19
CA GLU A 297 -13.47 27.49 30.98
C GLU A 297 -14.63 26.70 30.38
N LEU A 298 -14.53 26.31 29.08
CA LEU A 298 -15.52 25.44 28.40
C LEU A 298 -15.23 23.96 28.56
N ASP A 299 -14.18 23.60 29.31
CA ASP A 299 -13.76 22.20 29.50
C ASP A 299 -13.49 21.91 30.99
N ASP A 300 -14.43 21.20 31.59
CA ASP A 300 -14.36 20.72 32.97
C ASP A 300 -14.01 19.22 33.08
N ASP A 301 -13.50 18.61 32.02
CA ASP A 301 -13.22 17.18 31.86
C ASP A 301 -14.44 16.25 31.99
N GLY A 302 -15.66 16.80 32.00
CA GLY A 302 -16.91 16.03 31.99
C GLY A 302 -17.46 15.77 30.59
N GLY A 303 -16.82 16.33 29.55
CA GLY A 303 -17.19 16.22 28.14
C GLY A 303 -17.97 17.42 27.63
N THR A 304 -17.52 17.94 26.48
CA THR A 304 -18.17 19.05 25.77
C THR A 304 -18.50 18.58 24.35
N SER A 305 -19.76 18.74 23.92
CA SER A 305 -20.19 18.45 22.58
C SER A 305 -19.88 19.58 21.60
N ALA A 306 -19.32 19.27 20.46
CA ALA A 306 -19.40 20.11 19.28
C ALA A 306 -20.79 19.91 18.64
N VAL A 307 -21.53 21.03 18.48
CA VAL A 307 -22.83 21.05 17.83
C VAL A 307 -22.73 21.89 16.57
N ILE A 308 -22.88 21.25 15.43
CA ILE A 308 -22.80 21.92 14.12
C ILE A 308 -24.21 21.95 13.53
N ILE A 309 -24.70 23.13 13.26
CA ILE A 309 -26.02 23.37 12.68
C ILE A 309 -25.88 23.47 11.15
N ASN A 310 -26.47 22.53 10.43
CA ASN A 310 -26.39 22.49 8.98
C ASN A 310 -27.65 23.06 8.28
N THR A 311 -28.81 23.06 8.96
CA THR A 311 -30.08 23.56 8.39
C THR A 311 -30.82 24.48 9.36
N LEU A 312 -31.71 25.33 8.85
CA LEU A 312 -32.59 26.15 9.68
C LEU A 312 -33.52 25.30 10.58
N LYS A 313 -34.01 24.20 10.06
CA LYS A 313 -34.81 23.21 10.81
C LYS A 313 -34.01 22.64 12.00
N GLY A 314 -32.72 22.35 11.78
CA GLY A 314 -31.82 21.93 12.85
C GLY A 314 -31.59 23.02 13.89
N TYR A 315 -31.48 24.26 13.46
CA TYR A 315 -31.36 25.40 14.36
C TYR A 315 -32.59 25.55 15.25
N GLU A 316 -33.79 25.49 14.67
CA GLU A 316 -35.06 25.58 15.41
C GLU A 316 -35.21 24.46 16.45
N LEU A 317 -34.79 23.24 16.12
CA LEU A 317 -34.80 22.13 17.07
C LEU A 317 -33.80 22.37 18.20
N PHE A 318 -32.60 22.87 17.89
CA PHE A 318 -31.57 23.13 18.88
C PHE A 318 -31.97 24.29 19.82
N GLU A 319 -32.62 25.35 19.30
CA GLU A 319 -33.12 26.45 20.12
C GLU A 319 -34.14 26.02 21.21
N ARG A 320 -34.94 24.97 20.94
CA ARG A 320 -35.90 24.43 21.93
C ARG A 320 -35.20 23.76 23.13
N VAL A 321 -33.93 23.33 22.95
CA VAL A 321 -33.15 22.69 24.00
C VAL A 321 -32.03 23.55 24.55
N TYR A 322 -31.76 24.68 23.93
CA TYR A 322 -30.70 25.62 24.31
C TYR A 322 -30.76 25.97 25.81
N ASN A 323 -31.93 26.35 26.31
CA ASN A 323 -32.12 26.72 27.71
C ASN A 323 -32.09 25.53 28.70
N LYS A 324 -31.96 24.30 28.20
CA LYS A 324 -31.82 23.06 29.00
C LYS A 324 -30.36 22.62 29.11
N THR A 325 -29.43 23.39 28.54
CA THR A 325 -28.00 23.13 28.64
C THR A 325 -27.44 23.81 29.91
N LYS A 326 -26.52 23.11 30.57
CA LYS A 326 -25.69 23.72 31.65
C LYS A 326 -24.80 24.82 31.10
N MET A 327 -24.27 24.61 29.91
CA MET A 327 -23.41 25.56 29.20
C MET A 327 -23.63 25.42 27.69
N CYS A 328 -23.76 26.54 27.02
CA CYS A 328 -23.78 26.63 25.56
C CYS A 328 -23.10 27.92 25.12
N TYR A 329 -22.09 27.78 24.30
CA TYR A 329 -21.28 28.87 23.81
C TYR A 329 -21.13 28.78 22.28
N GLU A 330 -21.59 29.84 21.57
CA GLU A 330 -21.40 29.90 20.11
C GLU A 330 -19.92 30.07 19.79
N THR A 331 -19.38 29.23 18.89
CA THR A 331 -17.96 29.20 18.56
C THR A 331 -17.74 29.49 17.08
N PRO A 332 -16.60 30.07 16.71
CA PRO A 332 -16.18 30.13 15.33
C PRO A 332 -16.02 28.71 14.77
N LYS A 333 -16.42 28.49 13.50
CA LYS A 333 -16.27 27.17 12.83
C LYS A 333 -14.82 26.71 12.73
N GLU A 334 -13.89 27.64 12.69
CA GLU A 334 -12.45 27.42 12.64
C GLU A 334 -11.93 26.69 13.90
N TRP A 335 -12.65 26.74 15.03
CA TRP A 335 -12.28 26.00 16.24
C TRP A 335 -12.48 24.48 16.10
N LEU A 336 -13.26 24.06 15.13
CA LEU A 336 -13.53 22.64 14.85
C LEU A 336 -12.46 21.98 13.98
N ILE A 337 -11.42 22.69 13.54
CA ILE A 337 -10.34 22.14 12.69
C ILE A 337 -9.68 20.93 13.35
N ASP A 338 -9.45 21.02 14.67
CA ASP A 338 -8.84 19.93 15.44
C ASP A 338 -9.73 18.65 15.52
N ASN A 339 -11.01 18.77 15.17
CA ASN A 339 -11.97 17.67 15.10
C ASN A 339 -11.95 16.91 13.77
N ARG A 340 -11.01 17.20 12.89
CA ARG A 340 -10.87 16.59 11.54
C ARG A 340 -12.13 16.71 10.68
N ILE A 341 -12.92 17.77 10.84
CA ILE A 341 -14.19 17.99 10.14
C ILE A 341 -14.07 18.17 8.62
N HIS A 342 -12.85 18.42 8.13
CA HIS A 342 -12.57 18.65 6.71
C HIS A 342 -11.59 17.62 6.13
N THR A 343 -11.20 16.60 6.89
CA THR A 343 -10.20 15.65 6.46
C THR A 343 -10.78 14.25 6.39
N ARG A 344 -10.73 13.68 5.19
CA ARG A 344 -10.89 12.23 5.00
C ARG A 344 -9.82 11.51 5.80
N ILE A 345 -10.12 10.29 6.22
CA ILE A 345 -9.12 9.40 6.81
C ILE A 345 -8.02 9.20 5.76
N LYS A 346 -6.76 9.32 6.17
CA LYS A 346 -5.65 9.16 5.23
C LYS A 346 -5.46 7.71 4.78
N GLY A 347 -6.07 6.78 5.50
CA GLY A 347 -5.88 5.35 5.32
C GLY A 347 -4.62 4.85 6.01
N ASN A 348 -4.67 3.62 6.49
CA ASN A 348 -3.50 2.91 6.97
C ASN A 348 -3.01 1.98 5.87
N ILE A 349 -1.75 2.13 5.52
CA ILE A 349 -1.06 1.30 4.53
C ILE A 349 -1.11 -0.19 4.91
N GLY A 350 -1.22 -0.50 6.22
CA GLY A 350 -1.39 -1.86 6.78
C GLY A 350 -2.74 -2.53 6.53
N LYS A 351 -3.72 -1.81 6.00
CA LYS A 351 -5.07 -2.32 5.87
C LYS A 351 -5.20 -3.57 5.00
N GLU A 352 -4.62 -3.59 3.82
CA GLU A 352 -4.68 -4.77 2.94
C GLU A 352 -3.96 -5.98 3.58
N TYR A 353 -2.88 -5.71 4.32
CA TYR A 353 -2.18 -6.75 5.06
C TYR A 353 -3.00 -7.27 6.24
N PHE A 354 -3.65 -6.38 7.01
CA PHE A 354 -4.61 -6.76 8.03
C PHE A 354 -5.74 -7.62 7.45
N GLU A 355 -6.37 -7.20 6.36
CA GLU A 355 -7.45 -7.94 5.70
C GLU A 355 -7.00 -9.36 5.35
N HIS A 356 -5.81 -9.50 4.73
CA HIS A 356 -5.25 -10.80 4.40
C HIS A 356 -5.00 -11.68 5.62
N LEU A 357 -4.39 -11.14 6.68
CA LEU A 357 -4.14 -11.90 7.91
C LEU A 357 -5.45 -12.33 8.58
N TYR A 358 -6.44 -11.44 8.59
CA TYR A 358 -7.73 -11.70 9.22
C TYR A 358 -8.58 -12.71 8.45
N GLU A 359 -8.56 -12.71 7.13
CA GLU A 359 -9.25 -13.71 6.30
C GLU A 359 -8.68 -15.13 6.49
N ASN A 360 -7.40 -15.26 6.84
CA ASN A 360 -6.69 -16.54 6.97
C ASN A 360 -6.33 -16.91 8.41
N GLY A 361 -6.70 -16.10 9.41
CA GLY A 361 -6.34 -16.30 10.82
C GLY A 361 -7.39 -15.75 11.77
N ASN A 362 -6.93 -15.23 12.90
CA ASN A 362 -7.76 -14.60 13.92
C ASN A 362 -7.59 -13.07 13.91
N PHE A 363 -8.51 -12.36 14.58
CA PHE A 363 -8.56 -10.90 14.57
C PHE A 363 -7.38 -10.28 15.33
N ILE A 364 -7.05 -10.81 16.52
CA ILE A 364 -5.99 -10.23 17.37
C ILE A 364 -4.63 -10.32 16.67
N ASP A 365 -4.26 -11.52 16.20
CA ASP A 365 -2.99 -11.72 15.50
C ASP A 365 -2.91 -10.88 14.21
N ALA A 366 -4.04 -10.68 13.52
CA ALA A 366 -4.10 -9.85 12.32
C ALA A 366 -3.82 -8.37 12.63
N VAL A 367 -4.40 -7.83 13.71
CA VAL A 367 -4.14 -6.44 14.14
C VAL A 367 -2.70 -6.29 14.62
N GLU A 368 -2.23 -7.21 15.48
CA GLU A 368 -0.85 -7.18 15.98
C GLU A 368 0.17 -7.32 14.85
N GLY A 369 -0.04 -8.24 13.92
CA GLY A 369 0.81 -8.43 12.76
C GLY A 369 0.89 -7.17 11.90
N ALA A 370 -0.25 -6.53 11.63
CA ALA A 370 -0.30 -5.31 10.83
C ALA A 370 0.27 -4.06 11.56
N LEU A 371 0.19 -4.00 12.89
CA LEU A 371 0.72 -2.88 13.68
C LEU A 371 2.20 -3.03 14.03
N ASN A 372 2.67 -4.27 14.25
CA ASN A 372 4.05 -4.53 14.69
C ASN A 372 5.03 -4.50 13.53
N SER A 373 4.60 -4.78 12.29
CA SER A 373 5.44 -4.55 11.13
C SER A 373 5.52 -3.03 10.86
N ARG A 374 6.68 -2.47 11.17
CA ARG A 374 6.96 -1.05 10.90
C ARG A 374 6.90 -0.73 9.41
N TYR A 375 7.26 -1.72 8.58
CA TYR A 375 7.16 -1.69 7.12
C TYR A 375 6.59 -3.03 6.64
N HIS A 376 5.69 -2.98 5.67
CA HIS A 376 5.12 -4.22 5.12
C HIS A 376 6.11 -4.96 4.25
N ILE A 377 6.90 -4.22 3.48
CA ILE A 377 7.75 -4.75 2.42
C ILE A 377 9.15 -4.17 2.50
N GLY A 378 10.14 -5.03 2.68
CA GLY A 378 11.55 -4.70 2.50
C GLY A 378 11.96 -4.91 1.03
N ILE A 379 12.41 -3.87 0.34
CA ILE A 379 12.96 -3.96 -1.01
C ILE A 379 14.44 -4.27 -0.92
N VAL A 380 14.84 -5.37 -1.56
CA VAL A 380 16.20 -5.92 -1.52
C VAL A 380 16.85 -5.81 -2.89
N GLY A 381 18.03 -5.24 -2.96
CA GLY A 381 18.85 -5.17 -4.17
C GLY A 381 19.73 -3.93 -4.23
N PRO A 382 20.59 -3.83 -5.24
CA PRO A 382 21.52 -2.71 -5.41
C PRO A 382 20.80 -1.50 -6.00
N TRP A 383 20.25 -0.64 -5.16
CA TRP A 383 19.54 0.57 -5.59
C TRP A 383 20.37 1.85 -5.46
N MET A 384 21.54 1.77 -4.81
CA MET A 384 22.55 2.84 -4.71
C MET A 384 23.84 2.42 -5.42
N ASN A 385 24.58 3.41 -5.91
CA ASN A 385 25.87 3.20 -6.58
C ASN A 385 25.79 2.25 -7.79
N VAL A 386 24.69 2.29 -8.52
CA VAL A 386 24.42 1.50 -9.72
C VAL A 386 24.18 2.43 -10.91
N ASN A 387 24.09 1.86 -12.12
CA ASN A 387 23.73 2.62 -13.31
C ASN A 387 22.32 3.23 -13.21
N CYS A 388 22.04 4.24 -14.03
CA CYS A 388 20.76 4.94 -14.05
C CYS A 388 19.57 3.98 -14.19
N GLY A 389 19.70 2.96 -15.05
CA GLY A 389 18.63 1.97 -15.26
C GLY A 389 18.31 1.19 -14.00
N GLY A 390 19.30 0.72 -13.27
CA GLY A 390 19.11 0.05 -11.98
C GLY A 390 18.44 0.95 -10.95
N ALA A 391 18.96 2.18 -10.77
CA ALA A 391 18.37 3.14 -9.82
C ALA A 391 16.89 3.46 -10.14
N LEU A 392 16.56 3.69 -11.41
CA LEU A 392 15.20 3.98 -11.85
C LEU A 392 14.25 2.77 -11.72
N THR A 393 14.76 1.56 -11.89
CA THR A 393 14.02 0.33 -11.65
C THR A 393 13.55 0.21 -10.19
N TYR A 394 14.45 0.47 -9.23
CA TYR A 394 14.09 0.45 -7.81
C TYR A 394 13.18 1.61 -7.41
N TYR A 395 13.38 2.78 -8.01
CA TYR A 395 12.43 3.89 -7.85
C TYR A 395 11.02 3.49 -8.28
N ALA A 396 10.88 2.92 -9.46
CA ALA A 396 9.60 2.49 -9.99
C ALA A 396 8.96 1.38 -9.13
N LEU A 397 9.75 0.42 -8.65
CA LEU A 397 9.26 -0.62 -7.74
C LEU A 397 8.75 -0.03 -6.42
N TYR A 398 9.50 0.89 -5.83
CA TYR A 398 9.09 1.58 -4.60
C TYR A 398 7.79 2.36 -4.81
N ARG A 399 7.70 3.15 -5.88
CA ARG A 399 6.52 3.94 -6.23
C ARG A 399 5.30 3.06 -6.49
N MET A 400 5.45 2.01 -7.29
CA MET A 400 4.39 1.04 -7.56
C MET A 400 3.81 0.44 -6.26
N LEU A 401 4.66 0.05 -5.33
CA LEU A 401 4.21 -0.50 -4.04
C LEU A 401 3.48 0.55 -3.20
N CYS A 402 3.95 1.81 -3.19
CA CYS A 402 3.25 2.92 -2.53
C CYS A 402 1.87 3.17 -3.16
N GLU A 403 1.77 3.18 -4.50
CA GLU A 403 0.50 3.36 -5.24
C GLU A 403 -0.48 2.21 -4.99
N MET A 404 0.05 1.00 -4.75
CA MET A 404 -0.76 -0.17 -4.36
C MET A 404 -1.20 -0.14 -2.90
N GLY A 405 -0.81 0.87 -2.11
CA GLY A 405 -1.19 1.06 -0.71
C GLY A 405 -0.27 0.38 0.31
N TYR A 406 0.89 -0.14 -0.11
CA TYR A 406 1.86 -0.73 0.82
C TYR A 406 2.82 0.30 1.41
N SER A 407 3.48 -0.06 2.52
CA SER A 407 4.58 0.71 3.12
C SER A 407 5.91 0.03 2.82
N PRO A 408 6.51 0.28 1.66
CA PRO A 408 7.82 -0.26 1.34
C PRO A 408 8.93 0.47 2.09
N VAL A 409 10.04 -0.23 2.32
CA VAL A 409 11.28 0.32 2.82
C VAL A 409 12.45 -0.19 1.97
N MET A 410 13.36 0.71 1.63
CA MET A 410 14.59 0.34 0.94
C MET A 410 15.59 -0.22 1.95
N LEU A 411 16.06 -1.45 1.73
CA LEU A 411 17.12 -2.01 2.54
C LEU A 411 18.47 -1.60 1.95
N SER A 412 19.32 -0.98 2.76
CA SER A 412 20.67 -0.65 2.33
C SER A 412 21.50 -1.91 2.11
N GLN A 413 22.42 -1.85 1.17
CA GLN A 413 23.37 -2.93 0.94
C GLN A 413 24.17 -3.19 2.23
N PRO A 414 24.59 -4.44 2.48
CA PRO A 414 25.44 -4.76 3.62
C PRO A 414 26.74 -3.96 3.61
N GLU A 415 27.18 -3.51 4.78
CA GLU A 415 28.51 -2.92 4.95
C GLU A 415 29.58 -3.96 4.56
N GLY A 416 30.56 -3.53 3.81
CA GLY A 416 31.66 -4.38 3.33
C GLY A 416 31.42 -5.03 1.95
N LEU A 417 30.23 -4.96 1.39
CA LEU A 417 30.00 -5.16 -0.03
C LEU A 417 30.30 -3.85 -0.76
N GLU A 418 31.56 -3.48 -0.81
CA GLU A 418 32.02 -2.32 -1.54
C GLU A 418 31.93 -2.60 -3.04
N TRP A 419 30.83 -2.17 -3.65
CA TRP A 419 31.00 -1.60 -5.00
C TRP A 419 32.04 -0.49 -4.84
N ASP A 420 33.07 -0.50 -5.67
CA ASP A 420 34.12 0.50 -5.67
C ASP A 420 33.53 1.89 -5.31
N PRO A 421 33.81 2.41 -4.10
CA PRO A 421 33.19 3.65 -3.63
C PRO A 421 33.69 4.88 -4.37
N THR A 422 34.62 4.69 -5.31
CA THR A 422 34.98 5.78 -6.20
C THR A 422 33.75 6.15 -7.03
N PRO A 423 33.25 7.40 -6.88
CA PRO A 423 32.07 7.87 -7.61
C PRO A 423 32.40 8.06 -9.09
N LYS A 424 32.71 6.95 -9.71
CA LYS A 424 33.07 6.92 -11.10
C LYS A 424 31.85 6.93 -11.99
N TYR A 425 30.71 6.50 -11.47
CA TYR A 425 29.51 6.27 -12.24
C TYR A 425 28.39 7.18 -11.74
N CYS A 426 27.68 7.76 -12.65
CA CYS A 426 26.49 8.54 -12.52
C CYS A 426 26.35 9.28 -11.17
N ARG A 427 26.79 10.51 -11.09
CA ARG A 427 26.57 11.34 -9.90
C ARG A 427 25.08 11.63 -9.77
N TYR A 428 24.38 10.77 -9.07
CA TYR A 428 23.01 11.00 -8.71
C TYR A 428 22.90 12.27 -7.87
N LYS A 429 22.37 13.33 -8.42
CA LYS A 429 22.23 14.58 -7.67
C LYS A 429 21.29 14.46 -6.49
N LYS A 430 20.43 13.44 -6.45
CA LYS A 430 19.31 13.34 -5.50
C LYS A 430 19.06 11.94 -4.89
N LEU A 431 19.90 10.93 -5.12
CA LEU A 431 19.75 9.68 -4.38
C LEU A 431 20.36 9.78 -2.97
N PRO A 432 19.75 9.20 -1.93
CA PRO A 432 18.42 8.58 -1.98
C PRO A 432 17.32 9.62 -2.23
N TYR A 433 16.27 9.24 -2.98
CA TYR A 433 15.12 10.13 -3.17
C TYR A 433 14.45 10.45 -1.83
N PRO A 434 13.98 11.70 -1.60
CA PRO A 434 13.41 12.12 -0.32
C PRO A 434 12.21 11.30 0.16
N GLU A 435 11.45 10.74 -0.78
CA GLU A 435 10.30 9.89 -0.47
C GLU A 435 10.65 8.49 0.04
N TYR A 436 11.91 8.06 -0.09
CA TYR A 436 12.30 6.73 0.38
C TYR A 436 12.29 6.62 1.91
N ALA A 437 11.58 5.63 2.43
CA ALA A 437 11.91 5.07 3.73
C ALA A 437 13.12 4.14 3.56
N ILE A 438 14.12 4.27 4.42
CA ILE A 438 15.38 3.51 4.31
C ILE A 438 15.72 2.89 5.66
N LEU A 439 15.97 1.58 5.68
CA LEU A 439 16.66 0.94 6.79
C LEU A 439 18.18 0.96 6.52
N PRO A 440 18.98 1.41 7.51
CA PRO A 440 20.42 1.55 7.32
C PRO A 440 21.09 0.20 7.08
N ALA A 441 22.26 0.24 6.47
CA ALA A 441 23.10 -0.93 6.27
C ALA A 441 23.35 -1.67 7.59
N LYS A 442 23.30 -2.99 7.53
CA LYS A 442 23.58 -3.88 8.66
C LYS A 442 24.82 -4.71 8.34
N LYS A 443 25.68 -4.82 9.34
CA LYS A 443 26.95 -5.53 9.18
C LYS A 443 26.73 -7.03 9.16
N GLY A 444 27.14 -7.66 8.05
CA GLY A 444 27.15 -9.10 7.83
C GLY A 444 25.78 -9.80 7.96
N TYR A 445 25.80 -11.11 7.85
CA TYR A 445 24.64 -11.97 7.88
C TYR A 445 23.77 -11.77 9.15
N VAL A 446 24.40 -11.71 10.32
CA VAL A 446 23.67 -11.53 11.60
C VAL A 446 22.96 -10.18 11.66
N GLY A 447 23.64 -9.12 11.22
CA GLY A 447 23.02 -7.79 11.15
C GLY A 447 21.87 -7.74 10.16
N GLN A 448 21.99 -8.40 8.99
CA GLN A 448 20.92 -8.46 7.99
C GLN A 448 19.66 -9.18 8.54
N ARG A 449 19.84 -10.20 9.39
CA ARG A 449 18.71 -10.88 10.04
C ARG A 449 17.84 -9.96 10.89
N GLU A 450 18.36 -8.84 11.38
CA GLU A 450 17.56 -7.85 12.11
C GLU A 450 16.44 -7.25 11.26
N TYR A 451 16.59 -7.20 9.91
CA TYR A 451 15.54 -6.72 9.03
C TYR A 451 14.23 -7.52 9.17
N ASN A 452 14.31 -8.80 9.60
CA ASN A 452 13.13 -9.62 9.87
C ASN A 452 12.23 -9.03 10.98
N ASN A 453 12.77 -8.17 11.85
CA ASN A 453 12.01 -7.49 12.89
C ASN A 453 11.25 -6.27 12.37
N TYR A 454 11.52 -5.83 11.13
CA TYR A 454 10.96 -4.62 10.56
C TYR A 454 10.04 -4.88 9.38
N CYS A 455 10.14 -6.03 8.73
CA CYS A 455 9.38 -6.37 7.53
C CYS A 455 8.82 -7.80 7.62
N ASP A 456 7.64 -8.02 7.02
CA ASP A 456 7.02 -9.34 6.91
C ASP A 456 7.13 -9.93 5.50
N THR A 457 7.38 -9.09 4.51
CA THR A 457 7.60 -9.48 3.12
C THR A 457 8.89 -8.87 2.62
N PHE A 458 9.67 -9.65 1.90
CA PHE A 458 10.89 -9.17 1.24
C PHE A 458 10.76 -9.39 -0.26
N ILE A 459 10.94 -8.31 -1.02
CA ILE A 459 10.90 -8.33 -2.48
C ILE A 459 12.29 -8.06 -3.02
N VAL A 460 12.84 -9.05 -3.70
CA VAL A 460 14.05 -8.88 -4.51
C VAL A 460 13.64 -8.22 -5.81
N GLY A 461 14.22 -7.05 -6.09
CA GLY A 461 13.86 -6.23 -7.23
C GLY A 461 14.44 -6.72 -8.55
N SER A 462 14.15 -5.97 -9.58
CA SER A 462 14.43 -6.27 -10.96
C SER A 462 15.82 -5.76 -11.36
N ASP A 463 16.80 -6.59 -11.29
CA ASP A 463 18.09 -6.37 -11.99
C ASP A 463 18.75 -7.75 -12.25
N GLN A 464 19.94 -7.76 -12.83
CA GLN A 464 20.71 -8.96 -13.13
C GLN A 464 21.33 -9.61 -11.88
N LEU A 465 20.51 -9.86 -10.86
CA LEU A 465 20.92 -10.27 -9.53
C LEU A 465 21.40 -11.71 -9.43
N PHE A 466 20.93 -12.57 -10.35
CA PHE A 466 21.18 -14.01 -10.32
C PHE A 466 22.21 -14.45 -11.36
N THR A 467 23.19 -13.60 -11.65
CA THR A 467 24.40 -13.99 -12.40
C THR A 467 25.47 -14.47 -11.43
N GLY A 468 26.41 -15.32 -11.91
CA GLY A 468 27.50 -15.79 -11.07
C GLY A 468 28.35 -14.68 -10.45
N GLU A 469 28.58 -13.59 -11.20
CA GLU A 469 29.28 -12.41 -10.71
C GLU A 469 28.53 -11.74 -9.57
N MET A 470 27.24 -11.47 -9.76
CA MET A 470 26.42 -10.82 -8.74
C MET A 470 26.20 -11.69 -7.50
N LEU A 471 26.09 -13.00 -7.67
CA LEU A 471 26.01 -13.93 -6.55
C LEU A 471 27.31 -13.93 -5.71
N SER A 472 28.47 -13.81 -6.37
CA SER A 472 29.73 -13.64 -5.64
C SER A 472 29.83 -12.30 -4.92
N LEU A 473 29.31 -11.25 -5.54
CA LEU A 473 29.36 -9.89 -5.01
C LEU A 473 28.38 -9.68 -3.86
N LEU A 474 27.14 -10.17 -4.01
CA LEU A 474 26.05 -9.95 -3.05
C LEU A 474 25.95 -11.02 -1.94
N ASP A 475 26.72 -12.09 -2.03
CA ASP A 475 26.95 -13.13 -1.03
C ASP A 475 25.77 -13.40 -0.07
N GLY A 476 24.70 -14.00 -0.58
CA GLY A 476 23.50 -14.35 0.20
C GLY A 476 22.49 -13.21 0.43
N TYR A 477 22.82 -11.98 0.01
CA TYR A 477 21.89 -10.85 0.19
C TYR A 477 20.68 -10.92 -0.74
N ALA A 478 20.89 -11.17 -2.04
CA ALA A 478 19.81 -11.19 -3.03
C ALA A 478 19.05 -12.52 -3.09
N ASP A 479 19.63 -13.64 -2.70
CA ASP A 479 18.94 -14.93 -2.59
C ASP A 479 18.13 -15.08 -1.28
N LEU A 480 18.15 -14.02 -0.43
CA LEU A 480 17.43 -13.92 0.83
C LEU A 480 17.79 -15.03 1.84
N GLU A 481 19.05 -15.44 1.87
CA GLU A 481 19.56 -16.44 2.81
C GLU A 481 19.23 -16.07 4.26
N TRP A 482 19.39 -14.80 4.63
CA TRP A 482 19.19 -14.23 5.96
C TRP A 482 17.71 -14.05 6.36
N VAL A 483 16.77 -14.17 5.42
CA VAL A 483 15.35 -14.00 5.69
C VAL A 483 14.74 -15.23 6.35
N ASN A 484 14.06 -15.04 7.47
CA ASN A 484 13.41 -16.13 8.21
C ASN A 484 12.37 -16.87 7.36
N ASN A 485 12.09 -18.15 7.72
CA ASN A 485 11.15 -18.99 6.97
C ASN A 485 9.69 -18.56 7.10
N ASP A 486 9.34 -17.90 8.20
CA ASP A 486 8.01 -17.32 8.46
C ASP A 486 7.75 -16.00 7.71
N LYS A 487 8.74 -15.47 7.00
CA LYS A 487 8.63 -14.26 6.21
C LYS A 487 8.42 -14.58 4.73
N ARG A 488 7.58 -13.77 4.07
CA ARG A 488 7.30 -13.92 2.63
C ARG A 488 8.48 -13.44 1.79
N LYS A 489 8.81 -14.20 0.76
CA LYS A 489 9.90 -13.96 -0.17
C LYS A 489 9.37 -13.92 -1.59
N ILE A 490 9.58 -12.82 -2.27
CA ILE A 490 9.11 -12.59 -3.65
C ILE A 490 10.29 -12.12 -4.50
N ALA A 491 10.44 -12.65 -5.70
CA ALA A 491 11.27 -12.03 -6.73
C ALA A 491 10.36 -11.37 -7.77
N TYR A 492 10.50 -10.06 -7.97
CA TYR A 492 9.76 -9.31 -8.97
C TYR A 492 10.66 -8.92 -10.14
N ALA A 493 10.35 -9.45 -11.33
CA ALA A 493 11.06 -9.18 -12.58
C ALA A 493 12.59 -9.41 -12.48
N ALA A 494 13.03 -10.38 -11.70
CA ALA A 494 14.44 -10.70 -11.55
C ALA A 494 15.07 -11.14 -12.89
N SER A 495 16.38 -10.95 -13.06
CA SER A 495 17.06 -11.27 -14.31
C SER A 495 18.28 -12.16 -14.09
N PHE A 496 18.40 -13.16 -14.97
CA PHE A 496 19.60 -13.99 -15.09
C PHE A 496 20.60 -13.44 -16.12
N ALA A 497 20.24 -12.38 -16.81
CA ALA A 497 20.99 -11.75 -17.90
C ALA A 497 21.16 -12.61 -19.16
N LYS A 498 21.39 -13.90 -19.03
CA LYS A 498 21.67 -14.85 -20.12
C LYS A 498 20.66 -15.99 -20.16
N ASP A 499 20.61 -16.72 -21.27
CA ASP A 499 19.70 -17.83 -21.49
C ASP A 499 20.15 -19.12 -20.76
N THR A 500 21.37 -19.14 -20.24
CA THR A 500 21.94 -20.22 -19.41
C THR A 500 22.54 -19.61 -18.16
N PHE A 501 22.58 -20.37 -17.07
CA PHE A 501 23.19 -19.89 -15.83
C PHE A 501 24.68 -19.62 -16.01
N SER A 502 25.14 -18.42 -15.59
CA SER A 502 26.51 -17.93 -15.84
C SER A 502 27.47 -18.15 -14.69
N GLY A 503 27.05 -18.82 -13.61
CA GLY A 503 27.87 -19.08 -12.42
C GLY A 503 28.48 -20.48 -12.39
N THR A 504 29.16 -20.80 -11.28
CA THR A 504 29.68 -22.14 -11.01
C THR A 504 28.55 -23.11 -10.66
N ILE A 505 28.86 -24.41 -10.66
CA ILE A 505 27.88 -25.45 -10.26
C ILE A 505 27.47 -25.23 -8.79
N GLU A 506 28.40 -24.91 -7.92
CA GLU A 506 28.14 -24.66 -6.51
C GLU A 506 27.20 -23.44 -6.32
N GLN A 507 27.45 -22.35 -7.05
CA GLN A 507 26.58 -21.17 -7.04
C GLN A 507 25.18 -21.49 -7.55
N LYS A 508 25.08 -22.29 -8.60
CA LYS A 508 23.78 -22.73 -9.16
C LYS A 508 22.98 -23.53 -8.16
N GLU A 509 23.60 -24.48 -7.51
CA GLU A 509 22.94 -25.36 -6.55
C GLU A 509 22.54 -24.61 -5.27
N ARG A 510 23.42 -23.72 -4.78
CA ARG A 510 23.09 -22.81 -3.67
C ARG A 510 21.89 -21.93 -4.03
N LEU A 511 21.95 -21.28 -5.19
CA LEU A 511 20.85 -20.43 -5.66
C LEU A 511 19.55 -21.22 -5.76
N ALA A 512 19.58 -22.42 -6.37
CA ALA A 512 18.41 -23.28 -6.49
C ALA A 512 17.79 -23.63 -5.12
N TYR A 513 18.63 -23.87 -4.10
CA TYR A 513 18.15 -24.12 -2.74
C TYR A 513 17.40 -22.91 -2.18
N PHE A 514 18.00 -21.70 -2.21
CA PHE A 514 17.40 -20.50 -1.63
C PHE A 514 16.18 -20.03 -2.43
N LEU A 515 16.19 -20.12 -3.75
CA LEU A 515 15.04 -19.72 -4.58
C LEU A 515 13.80 -20.61 -4.36
N ARG A 516 13.97 -21.88 -3.98
CA ARG A 516 12.84 -22.75 -3.62
C ARG A 516 12.10 -22.28 -2.36
N ARG A 517 12.73 -21.43 -1.53
CA ARG A 517 12.10 -20.77 -0.37
C ARG A 517 11.21 -19.61 -0.75
N PHE A 518 11.25 -19.13 -2.01
CA PHE A 518 10.43 -18.04 -2.47
C PHE A 518 8.97 -18.48 -2.63
N ASP A 519 8.05 -17.65 -2.17
CA ASP A 519 6.61 -17.89 -2.27
C ASP A 519 6.10 -17.58 -3.68
N SER A 520 6.74 -16.61 -4.35
CA SER A 520 6.45 -16.25 -5.74
C SER A 520 7.72 -15.76 -6.44
N PHE A 521 7.88 -16.17 -7.68
CA PHE A 521 9.08 -15.84 -8.46
C PHE A 521 8.69 -15.37 -9.86
N SER A 522 9.20 -14.21 -10.25
CA SER A 522 9.01 -13.70 -11.61
C SER A 522 10.31 -13.16 -12.21
N VAL A 523 10.37 -13.23 -13.51
CA VAL A 523 11.53 -12.82 -14.33
C VAL A 523 11.12 -11.80 -15.39
N ARG A 524 12.07 -10.93 -15.82
CA ARG A 524 11.80 -9.91 -16.85
C ARG A 524 12.13 -10.36 -18.28
N GLU A 525 12.78 -11.51 -18.46
CA GLU A 525 13.01 -12.14 -19.77
C GLU A 525 12.35 -13.52 -19.86
N LYS A 526 11.75 -13.84 -21.01
CA LYS A 526 11.05 -15.11 -21.24
C LYS A 526 11.97 -16.32 -21.12
N SER A 527 13.24 -16.20 -21.50
CA SER A 527 14.23 -17.27 -21.35
C SER A 527 14.52 -17.60 -19.89
N GLY A 528 14.33 -16.64 -19.00
CA GLY A 528 14.48 -16.79 -17.54
C GLY A 528 13.48 -17.77 -16.93
N ILE A 529 12.28 -17.94 -17.53
CA ILE A 529 11.31 -18.96 -17.11
C ILE A 529 11.94 -20.35 -17.27
N LYS A 530 12.45 -20.64 -18.46
CA LYS A 530 13.05 -21.94 -18.76
C LYS A 530 14.24 -22.24 -17.86
N LEU A 531 15.10 -21.24 -17.64
CA LEU A 531 16.26 -21.38 -16.76
C LEU A 531 15.82 -21.66 -15.31
N ALA A 532 14.83 -20.89 -14.79
CA ALA A 532 14.31 -21.08 -13.44
C ALA A 532 13.69 -22.48 -13.25
N GLU A 533 12.91 -22.96 -14.21
CA GLU A 533 12.21 -24.24 -14.12
C GLU A 533 13.13 -25.45 -14.36
N GLU A 534 13.91 -25.44 -15.45
CA GLU A 534 14.72 -26.59 -15.85
C GLU A 534 16.04 -26.69 -15.07
N GLU A 535 16.68 -25.57 -14.77
CA GLU A 535 17.99 -25.56 -14.13
C GLU A 535 17.96 -25.36 -12.61
N LEU A 536 16.98 -24.59 -12.09
CA LEU A 536 16.90 -24.27 -10.67
C LEU A 536 15.71 -24.93 -9.97
N GLY A 537 14.77 -25.52 -10.71
CA GLY A 537 13.59 -26.20 -10.17
C GLY A 537 12.60 -25.25 -9.48
N VAL A 538 12.48 -24.02 -9.96
CA VAL A 538 11.60 -22.99 -9.43
C VAL A 538 10.63 -22.53 -10.51
N SER A 539 9.32 -22.60 -10.25
CA SER A 539 8.31 -22.08 -11.19
C SER A 539 8.40 -20.57 -11.26
N ALA A 540 8.43 -20.02 -12.45
CA ALA A 540 8.58 -18.61 -12.70
C ALA A 540 7.52 -18.08 -13.67
N GLU A 541 7.13 -16.80 -13.51
CA GLU A 541 6.30 -16.09 -14.46
C GLU A 541 7.06 -14.90 -15.06
N TRP A 542 6.77 -14.59 -16.31
CA TRP A 542 7.32 -13.42 -16.96
C TRP A 542 6.47 -12.18 -16.64
N VAL A 543 7.13 -11.11 -16.20
CA VAL A 543 6.48 -9.81 -15.91
C VAL A 543 7.30 -8.67 -16.52
N LEU A 544 6.69 -7.50 -16.65
CA LEU A 544 7.38 -6.30 -17.09
C LEU A 544 8.37 -5.79 -16.03
N ASP A 545 9.44 -5.15 -16.50
CA ASP A 545 10.34 -4.39 -15.62
C ASP A 545 9.57 -3.31 -14.86
N PRO A 546 9.88 -3.06 -13.58
CA PRO A 546 9.21 -2.04 -12.76
C PRO A 546 9.11 -0.66 -13.41
N VAL A 547 10.05 -0.25 -14.26
CA VAL A 547 9.99 1.08 -14.90
C VAL A 547 8.71 1.31 -15.70
N PHE A 548 8.09 0.25 -16.23
CA PHE A 548 6.80 0.35 -16.91
C PHE A 548 5.63 0.54 -15.95
N MET A 549 5.79 0.20 -14.69
CA MET A 549 4.70 0.18 -13.71
C MET A 549 4.42 1.54 -13.09
N CYS A 550 5.39 2.44 -13.14
CA CYS A 550 5.25 3.82 -12.68
C CYS A 550 4.39 4.64 -13.65
N ASP A 551 3.59 5.54 -13.14
CA ASP A 551 2.78 6.43 -13.97
C ASP A 551 3.62 7.52 -14.66
N GLN A 552 3.05 8.14 -15.67
CA GLN A 552 3.74 9.17 -16.44
C GLN A 552 3.92 10.46 -15.65
N GLU A 553 3.07 10.74 -14.66
CA GLU A 553 3.18 11.94 -13.80
C GLU A 553 4.40 11.83 -12.91
N SER A 554 4.65 10.66 -12.32
CA SER A 554 5.85 10.41 -11.52
C SER A 554 7.13 10.58 -12.32
N TRP A 555 7.18 10.08 -13.57
CA TRP A 555 8.32 10.32 -14.48
C TRP A 555 8.46 11.80 -14.85
N ASN A 556 7.38 12.50 -15.11
CA ASN A 556 7.39 13.93 -15.41
C ASN A 556 7.91 14.76 -14.24
N ALA A 557 7.51 14.44 -13.01
CA ALA A 557 7.99 15.11 -11.81
C ALA A 557 9.52 14.96 -11.61
N LEU A 558 10.09 13.81 -11.96
CA LEU A 558 11.54 13.64 -11.96
C LEU A 558 12.20 14.49 -13.05
N ILE A 559 11.65 14.50 -14.26
CA ILE A 559 12.19 15.21 -15.43
C ILE A 559 12.23 16.72 -15.20
N GLU A 560 11.23 17.32 -14.57
CA GLU A 560 11.21 18.77 -14.26
C GLU A 560 12.45 19.25 -13.51
N ASN A 561 13.09 18.36 -12.77
CA ASN A 561 14.32 18.63 -12.04
C ASN A 561 15.60 18.45 -12.90
N GLY A 562 15.50 17.97 -14.14
CA GLY A 562 16.62 17.56 -15.00
C GLY A 562 16.82 18.35 -16.29
N ASN A 563 16.16 19.50 -16.45
CA ASN A 563 16.12 20.22 -17.74
C ASN A 563 17.31 21.16 -18.00
N ASP A 564 18.25 21.29 -17.09
CA ASP A 564 19.28 22.34 -17.11
C ASP A 564 20.28 22.23 -18.29
N ARG A 565 20.47 21.03 -18.86
CA ARG A 565 21.46 20.77 -19.92
C ARG A 565 20.83 20.31 -21.26
N LEU A 566 19.54 20.51 -21.46
CA LEU A 566 18.89 20.16 -22.72
C LEU A 566 19.39 21.03 -23.87
N PRO A 567 19.68 20.46 -25.06
CA PRO A 567 19.95 21.22 -26.25
C PRO A 567 18.75 22.13 -26.63
N GLN A 568 19.03 23.35 -27.11
CA GLN A 568 17.98 24.29 -27.53
C GLN A 568 17.38 23.97 -28.91
N LYS A 569 18.08 23.17 -29.70
CA LYS A 569 17.64 22.71 -31.02
C LYS A 569 17.20 21.25 -30.94
N PRO A 570 16.36 20.76 -31.86
CA PRO A 570 16.10 19.35 -32.04
C PRO A 570 17.40 18.54 -32.11
N PHE A 571 17.44 17.39 -31.46
CA PHE A 571 18.64 16.56 -31.33
C PHE A 571 18.34 15.06 -31.34
N ILE A 572 19.32 14.28 -31.82
CA ILE A 572 19.37 12.84 -31.69
C ILE A 572 20.08 12.53 -30.39
N PHE A 573 19.55 11.60 -29.60
CA PHE A 573 20.17 11.19 -28.33
C PHE A 573 20.70 9.76 -28.41
N GLY A 574 21.98 9.58 -28.12
CA GLY A 574 22.64 8.29 -28.00
C GLY A 574 22.81 7.89 -26.53
N TYR A 575 21.96 7.01 -25.97
CA TYR A 575 22.21 6.42 -24.66
C TYR A 575 22.91 5.08 -24.84
N ILE A 576 24.23 5.08 -24.73
CA ILE A 576 25.11 3.98 -25.12
C ILE A 576 25.96 3.52 -23.94
N LEU A 577 25.78 2.27 -23.52
CA LEU A 577 26.54 1.67 -22.42
C LEU A 577 27.96 1.23 -22.82
N ASP A 578 28.09 0.66 -24.01
CA ASP A 578 29.37 0.17 -24.53
C ASP A 578 29.72 0.85 -25.87
N PRO A 579 30.29 2.07 -25.85
CA PRO A 579 30.60 2.82 -27.06
C PRO A 579 31.67 2.12 -27.91
N ASN A 580 31.43 2.13 -29.21
CA ASN A 580 32.39 1.64 -30.22
C ASN A 580 32.18 2.33 -31.57
N LYS A 581 33.11 2.12 -32.49
CA LYS A 581 33.11 2.77 -33.84
C LYS A 581 31.90 2.38 -34.70
N GLU A 582 31.28 1.24 -34.47
CA GLU A 582 30.08 0.87 -35.21
C GLU A 582 28.88 1.70 -34.75
N LYS A 583 28.71 1.86 -33.44
CA LYS A 583 27.61 2.66 -32.87
C LYS A 583 27.81 4.15 -33.22
N GLU A 584 29.03 4.64 -33.21
CA GLU A 584 29.34 6.00 -33.71
C GLU A 584 28.87 6.21 -35.16
N LYS A 585 29.16 5.24 -36.05
CA LYS A 585 28.71 5.27 -37.44
C LYS A 585 27.18 5.29 -37.55
N LEU A 586 26.49 4.57 -36.69
CA LEU A 586 25.01 4.58 -36.66
C LEU A 586 24.47 5.96 -36.30
N MET A 587 25.10 6.65 -35.38
CA MET A 587 24.73 8.01 -35.00
C MET A 587 24.96 9.01 -36.16
N HIS A 588 26.12 8.96 -36.84
CA HIS A 588 26.37 9.79 -38.01
C HIS A 588 25.41 9.51 -39.18
N ILE A 589 24.99 8.25 -39.34
CA ILE A 589 23.96 7.93 -40.33
C ILE A 589 22.62 8.56 -39.96
N ALA A 590 22.27 8.61 -38.70
CA ALA A 590 21.07 9.26 -38.25
C ALA A 590 21.13 10.79 -38.46
N GLU A 591 22.27 11.41 -38.16
CA GLU A 591 22.52 12.83 -38.46
C GLU A 591 22.32 13.14 -39.96
N ASP A 592 22.97 12.33 -40.82
CA ASP A 592 22.90 12.49 -42.28
C ASP A 592 21.45 12.38 -42.84
N VAL A 593 20.64 11.45 -42.26
CA VAL A 593 19.29 11.18 -42.77
C VAL A 593 18.26 12.12 -42.18
N LEU A 594 18.37 12.43 -40.88
CA LEU A 594 17.39 13.27 -40.17
C LEU A 594 17.74 14.76 -40.23
N GLY A 595 18.98 15.13 -40.57
CA GLY A 595 19.42 16.51 -40.59
C GLY A 595 19.51 17.18 -39.24
N VAL A 596 19.71 16.38 -38.16
CA VAL A 596 19.71 16.81 -36.78
C VAL A 596 21.01 16.38 -36.11
N GLU A 597 21.59 17.24 -35.29
CA GLU A 597 22.82 16.96 -34.51
C GLU A 597 22.61 15.91 -33.45
N SER A 598 23.60 15.08 -33.19
CA SER A 598 23.54 14.06 -32.14
C SER A 598 24.34 14.43 -30.91
N HIS A 599 23.84 13.99 -29.76
CA HIS A 599 24.54 14.02 -28.49
C HIS A 599 24.51 12.60 -27.87
N ALA A 600 25.58 12.20 -27.22
CA ALA A 600 25.67 10.90 -26.58
C ALA A 600 25.83 11.04 -25.06
N ALA A 601 25.40 10.01 -24.34
CA ALA A 601 25.69 9.85 -22.94
C ALA A 601 25.96 8.38 -22.60
N SER A 602 26.79 8.18 -21.57
CA SER A 602 26.98 6.86 -20.96
C SER A 602 27.07 7.04 -19.46
N ASP A 603 26.44 6.17 -18.72
CA ASP A 603 26.45 6.15 -17.27
C ASP A 603 27.44 5.11 -16.69
N VAL A 604 28.09 4.36 -17.57
CA VAL A 604 29.01 3.26 -17.23
C VAL A 604 30.49 3.69 -17.31
N TRP A 605 30.75 4.87 -17.83
CA TRP A 605 32.10 5.32 -18.14
C TRP A 605 32.54 6.50 -17.31
N ASN A 606 33.78 6.43 -16.94
CA ASN A 606 34.36 7.23 -15.93
C ASN A 606 35.28 8.31 -16.35
N GLU A 607 35.81 8.18 -17.51
CA GLU A 607 36.87 9.07 -17.97
C GLU A 607 36.39 9.84 -19.17
N GLU A 608 36.23 11.15 -19.00
CA GLU A 608 36.01 12.10 -20.12
C GLU A 608 36.95 11.84 -21.27
N ASP A 609 38.17 11.39 -20.96
CA ASP A 609 39.24 11.13 -21.95
C ASP A 609 38.97 9.89 -22.80
N THR A 610 38.44 8.81 -22.27
CA THR A 610 38.22 7.58 -23.02
C THR A 610 37.13 7.75 -24.08
N LEU A 611 36.08 8.49 -23.77
CA LEU A 611 35.00 8.82 -24.72
C LEU A 611 35.49 9.82 -25.79
N LYS A 612 36.22 10.85 -25.41
CA LYS A 612 36.83 11.82 -26.35
C LYS A 612 37.75 11.16 -27.38
N TRP A 613 38.47 10.13 -26.99
CA TRP A 613 39.40 9.40 -27.86
C TRP A 613 38.72 8.46 -28.84
N MET A 614 37.53 7.97 -28.47
CA MET A 614 36.82 6.97 -29.29
C MET A 614 35.73 7.56 -30.21
N TRP A 615 35.19 8.73 -29.85
CA TRP A 615 34.00 9.29 -30.48
C TRP A 615 34.17 10.76 -30.88
N ASN A 616 33.68 11.11 -32.10
CA ASN A 616 33.56 12.50 -32.57
C ASN A 616 32.16 13.11 -32.26
N ILE A 617 31.37 12.48 -31.42
CA ILE A 617 30.02 12.94 -31.07
C ILE A 617 30.12 13.66 -29.71
N PRO A 618 29.48 14.84 -29.58
CA PRO A 618 29.41 15.53 -28.30
C PRO A 618 28.82 14.62 -27.21
N THR A 619 29.58 14.41 -26.14
CA THR A 619 29.21 13.49 -25.06
C THR A 619 28.95 14.23 -23.77
N LEU A 620 27.82 13.93 -23.16
CA LEU A 620 27.42 14.44 -21.85
C LEU A 620 28.03 13.57 -20.76
N SER A 621 28.88 14.15 -19.95
CA SER A 621 29.47 13.49 -18.79
C SER A 621 28.62 13.75 -17.52
N ASN A 622 28.69 12.82 -16.55
CA ASN A 622 28.03 12.92 -15.26
C ASN A 622 26.50 13.20 -15.37
N LEU A 623 25.82 12.48 -16.24
CA LEU A 623 24.38 12.61 -16.43
C LEU A 623 23.65 11.97 -15.23
N GLY A 624 22.79 12.73 -14.57
CA GLY A 624 21.92 12.21 -13.53
C GLY A 624 20.68 11.47 -14.09
N ASN A 625 19.96 10.75 -13.25
CA ASN A 625 18.73 10.05 -13.64
C ASN A 625 17.72 11.00 -14.29
N GLU A 626 17.51 12.17 -13.68
CA GLU A 626 16.55 13.18 -14.12
C GLU A 626 16.93 13.74 -15.47
N GLU A 627 18.24 13.99 -15.67
CA GLU A 627 18.78 14.52 -16.95
C GLU A 627 18.69 13.47 -18.06
N LEU A 628 18.99 12.20 -17.75
CA LEU A 628 18.84 11.08 -18.70
C LEU A 628 17.40 10.98 -19.21
N LEU A 629 16.43 10.94 -18.28
CA LEU A 629 15.02 10.87 -18.64
C LEU A 629 14.57 12.09 -19.44
N SER A 630 15.07 13.28 -19.08
CA SER A 630 14.79 14.51 -19.81
C SER A 630 15.31 14.46 -21.24
N HIS A 631 16.55 13.98 -21.47
CA HIS A 631 17.11 13.84 -22.80
C HIS A 631 16.35 12.81 -23.64
N ILE A 632 16.02 11.63 -23.09
CA ILE A 632 15.22 10.62 -23.82
C ILE A 632 13.84 11.17 -24.19
N LYS A 633 13.17 11.87 -23.27
CA LYS A 633 11.85 12.43 -23.52
C LYS A 633 11.84 13.51 -24.61
N ASN A 634 12.90 14.32 -24.68
CA ASN A 634 12.90 15.49 -25.56
C ASN A 634 13.69 15.28 -26.87
N CYS A 635 14.39 14.17 -27.08
CA CYS A 635 15.06 13.89 -28.33
C CYS A 635 14.07 13.63 -29.48
N GLU A 636 14.50 13.89 -30.72
CA GLU A 636 13.76 13.54 -31.93
C GLU A 636 13.86 12.03 -32.23
N PHE A 637 15.01 11.45 -31.96
CA PHE A 637 15.28 10.03 -32.19
C PHE A 637 16.28 9.51 -31.15
N LEU A 638 16.01 8.31 -30.58
CA LEU A 638 16.90 7.67 -29.63
C LEU A 638 17.70 6.53 -30.30
N ILE A 639 18.99 6.47 -30.04
CA ILE A 639 19.85 5.33 -30.37
C ILE A 639 20.40 4.76 -29.09
N THR A 640 20.19 3.46 -28.85
CA THR A 640 20.60 2.88 -27.57
C THR A 640 21.06 1.41 -27.70
N ASP A 641 21.98 1.01 -26.80
CA ASP A 641 22.31 -0.39 -26.53
C ASP A 641 21.89 -0.80 -25.10
N SER A 642 21.18 0.09 -24.41
CA SER A 642 20.66 -0.12 -23.07
C SER A 642 19.25 -0.70 -23.09
N PHE A 643 18.99 -1.73 -22.31
CA PHE A 643 17.64 -2.26 -22.12
C PHE A 643 16.69 -1.17 -21.58
N HIS A 644 17.13 -0.41 -20.55
CA HIS A 644 16.31 0.67 -19.99
C HIS A 644 16.15 1.85 -20.97
N GLY A 645 17.13 2.09 -21.86
CA GLY A 645 16.94 3.03 -22.94
C GLY A 645 15.75 2.67 -23.84
N VAL A 646 15.59 1.39 -24.17
CA VAL A 646 14.41 0.90 -24.93
C VAL A 646 13.14 1.04 -24.09
N CYS A 647 13.17 0.70 -22.80
CA CYS A 647 12.01 0.86 -21.93
C CYS A 647 11.50 2.30 -21.91
N PHE A 648 12.39 3.27 -21.71
CA PHE A 648 12.01 4.69 -21.66
C PHE A 648 11.65 5.26 -23.04
N ALA A 649 12.23 4.74 -24.14
CA ALA A 649 11.74 5.09 -25.48
C ALA A 649 10.25 4.71 -25.66
N ILE A 650 9.87 3.51 -25.20
CA ILE A 650 8.49 3.04 -25.24
C ILE A 650 7.60 3.90 -24.32
N ILE A 651 8.02 4.15 -23.07
CA ILE A 651 7.27 4.95 -22.09
C ILE A 651 7.00 6.36 -22.59
N PHE A 652 7.98 7.01 -23.22
CA PHE A 652 7.85 8.37 -23.73
C PHE A 652 7.41 8.44 -25.20
N ASN A 653 7.03 7.32 -25.81
CA ASN A 653 6.59 7.25 -27.20
C ASN A 653 7.61 7.82 -28.20
N LYS A 654 8.90 7.53 -28.02
CA LYS A 654 9.98 8.04 -28.86
C LYS A 654 10.33 7.08 -29.99
N PRO A 655 10.56 7.57 -31.21
CA PRO A 655 11.16 6.77 -32.25
C PRO A 655 12.60 6.41 -31.82
N PHE A 656 12.99 5.16 -32.04
CA PHE A 656 14.29 4.68 -31.58
C PHE A 656 14.88 3.60 -32.48
N ALA A 657 16.18 3.42 -32.36
CA ALA A 657 16.90 2.26 -32.86
C ALA A 657 17.68 1.59 -31.71
N VAL A 658 17.65 0.27 -31.65
CA VAL A 658 18.38 -0.47 -30.64
C VAL A 658 19.47 -1.34 -31.23
N TYR A 659 20.70 -1.17 -30.74
CA TYR A 659 21.80 -2.08 -30.98
C TYR A 659 21.87 -3.13 -29.87
N VAL A 660 21.39 -4.34 -30.17
CA VAL A 660 21.29 -5.39 -29.12
C VAL A 660 22.67 -5.83 -28.67
N ASN A 661 22.97 -5.56 -27.39
CA ASN A 661 24.19 -5.98 -26.76
C ASN A 661 24.13 -7.46 -26.35
N LYS A 662 24.80 -8.32 -27.10
CA LYS A 662 24.76 -9.79 -26.85
C LYS A 662 25.51 -10.19 -25.59
N GLU A 663 26.54 -9.46 -25.21
CA GLU A 663 27.34 -9.76 -24.02
C GLU A 663 26.61 -9.46 -22.71
N ARG A 664 25.77 -8.43 -22.74
CA ARG A 664 24.92 -8.04 -21.59
C ARG A 664 23.56 -8.73 -21.54
N GLY A 665 23.27 -9.69 -22.43
CA GLY A 665 22.03 -10.45 -22.48
C GLY A 665 21.03 -9.93 -23.51
N ALA A 666 20.94 -10.62 -24.64
CA ALA A 666 20.09 -10.25 -25.77
C ALA A 666 18.60 -10.60 -25.53
N SER A 667 18.32 -11.66 -24.80
CA SER A 667 16.98 -12.24 -24.64
C SER A 667 15.96 -11.27 -24.02
N ARG A 668 16.39 -10.41 -23.10
CA ARG A 668 15.51 -9.38 -22.49
C ARG A 668 15.04 -8.35 -23.51
N PHE A 669 15.89 -7.96 -24.47
CA PHE A 669 15.49 -7.06 -25.55
C PHE A 669 14.45 -7.72 -26.44
N TYR A 670 14.71 -8.95 -26.90
CA TYR A 670 13.77 -9.68 -27.77
C TYR A 670 12.46 -10.00 -27.04
N SER A 671 12.49 -10.33 -25.74
CA SER A 671 11.29 -10.54 -24.94
C SER A 671 10.40 -9.31 -24.92
N LEU A 672 11.00 -8.13 -24.75
CA LEU A 672 10.30 -6.85 -24.71
C LEU A 672 9.82 -6.41 -26.12
N LEU A 673 10.71 -6.43 -27.12
CA LEU A 673 10.39 -5.99 -28.48
C LEU A 673 9.30 -6.86 -29.11
N SER A 674 9.35 -8.19 -28.90
CA SER A 674 8.33 -9.09 -29.43
C SER A 674 6.94 -8.89 -28.80
N LEU A 675 6.88 -8.45 -27.53
CA LEU A 675 5.62 -8.12 -26.89
C LEU A 675 4.89 -6.97 -27.61
N PHE A 676 5.66 -5.98 -28.03
CA PHE A 676 5.13 -4.75 -28.65
C PHE A 676 5.22 -4.74 -30.18
N HIS A 677 5.66 -5.84 -30.80
CA HIS A 677 5.90 -5.93 -32.25
C HIS A 677 6.86 -4.86 -32.79
N LEU A 678 7.95 -4.65 -32.07
CA LEU A 678 8.99 -3.64 -32.34
C LEU A 678 10.34 -4.24 -32.75
N GLU A 679 10.36 -5.50 -33.20
CA GLU A 679 11.59 -6.20 -33.61
C GLU A 679 12.30 -5.48 -34.77
N ASP A 680 11.54 -4.76 -35.60
CA ASP A 680 12.05 -3.95 -36.70
C ASP A 680 12.95 -2.79 -36.23
N GLN A 681 12.91 -2.41 -34.94
CA GLN A 681 13.77 -1.37 -34.37
C GLN A 681 15.19 -1.85 -34.07
N VAL A 682 15.47 -3.15 -34.25
CA VAL A 682 16.80 -3.72 -34.03
C VAL A 682 17.71 -3.41 -35.21
N VAL A 683 18.81 -2.75 -34.94
CA VAL A 683 19.80 -2.35 -35.93
C VAL A 683 21.17 -2.94 -35.60
N ASN A 684 21.73 -3.77 -36.50
CA ASN A 684 23.02 -4.41 -36.33
C ASN A 684 24.07 -3.97 -37.38
N SER A 685 23.72 -3.04 -38.25
CA SER A 685 24.61 -2.57 -39.33
C SER A 685 24.21 -1.17 -39.85
N SER A 686 25.15 -0.52 -40.52
CA SER A 686 24.96 0.77 -41.20
C SER A 686 23.85 0.72 -42.24
N SER A 687 23.75 -0.38 -43.02
CA SER A 687 22.65 -0.55 -43.99
C SER A 687 21.29 -0.71 -43.31
N GLY A 688 21.22 -1.48 -42.21
CA GLY A 688 20.00 -1.62 -41.43
C GLY A 688 19.51 -0.28 -40.89
N MET A 689 20.42 0.56 -40.36
CA MET A 689 20.08 1.91 -39.87
C MET A 689 19.49 2.80 -40.96
N ARG A 690 20.13 2.83 -42.14
CA ARG A 690 19.60 3.60 -43.29
C ARG A 690 18.21 3.11 -43.71
N THR A 691 18.02 1.80 -43.78
CA THR A 691 16.72 1.20 -44.10
C THR A 691 15.65 1.60 -43.09
N LEU A 692 15.95 1.49 -41.77
CA LEU A 692 15.02 1.88 -40.71
C LEU A 692 14.57 3.35 -40.86
N LEU A 693 15.52 4.24 -41.03
CA LEU A 693 15.24 5.68 -41.11
C LEU A 693 14.55 6.08 -42.43
N GLN A 694 14.89 5.43 -43.56
CA GLN A 694 14.31 5.74 -44.85
C GLN A 694 12.90 5.17 -45.07
N THR A 695 12.57 4.04 -44.43
CA THR A 695 11.24 3.45 -44.54
C THR A 695 10.16 4.27 -43.85
N ASN A 696 10.54 5.30 -43.10
CA ASN A 696 9.66 6.23 -42.37
C ASN A 696 8.51 5.49 -41.63
N ARG A 697 8.80 4.28 -41.15
CA ARG A 697 7.85 3.49 -40.39
C ARG A 697 7.64 4.16 -39.02
N VAL A 698 6.53 4.88 -38.92
CA VAL A 698 6.09 5.44 -37.64
C VAL A 698 5.68 4.29 -36.73
N ILE A 699 6.27 4.20 -35.55
CA ILE A 699 5.84 3.26 -34.51
C ILE A 699 4.38 3.56 -34.15
N ASP A 700 3.52 2.55 -34.22
CA ASP A 700 2.12 2.67 -33.82
C ASP A 700 2.00 2.64 -32.28
N TYR A 701 2.37 3.76 -31.67
CA TYR A 701 2.32 3.91 -30.23
C TYR A 701 0.91 3.81 -29.65
N LYS A 702 -0.13 3.97 -30.42
CA LYS A 702 -1.50 3.73 -29.96
C LYS A 702 -1.70 2.26 -29.59
N ASN A 703 -1.28 1.34 -30.44
CA ASN A 703 -1.37 -0.10 -30.17
C ASN A 703 -0.34 -0.53 -29.13
N VAL A 704 0.87 0.02 -29.15
CA VAL A 704 1.91 -0.23 -28.13
C VAL A 704 1.38 0.14 -26.73
N ASN A 705 0.81 1.33 -26.56
CA ASN A 705 0.29 1.79 -25.30
C ASN A 705 -0.91 0.96 -24.81
N LEU A 706 -1.79 0.56 -25.73
CA LEU A 706 -2.90 -0.34 -25.38
C LEU A 706 -2.41 -1.70 -24.87
N CYS A 707 -1.39 -2.27 -25.51
CA CYS A 707 -0.73 -3.49 -25.07
C CYS A 707 -0.04 -3.28 -23.71
N LEU A 708 0.67 -2.16 -23.54
CA LEU A 708 1.37 -1.79 -22.31
C LEU A 708 0.41 -1.72 -21.11
N GLU A 709 -0.70 -0.99 -21.23
CA GLU A 709 -1.66 -0.86 -20.13
C GLU A 709 -2.25 -2.23 -19.73
N LYS A 710 -2.57 -3.09 -20.69
CA LYS A 710 -3.03 -4.45 -20.39
C LYS A 710 -1.98 -5.27 -19.62
N GLU A 711 -0.73 -5.17 -20.02
CA GLU A 711 0.37 -5.89 -19.37
C GLU A 711 0.70 -5.31 -17.98
N LYS A 712 0.59 -3.99 -17.79
CA LYS A 712 0.71 -3.32 -16.49
C LYS A 712 -0.32 -3.88 -15.50
N GLU A 713 -1.59 -3.95 -15.89
CA GLU A 713 -2.64 -4.53 -15.04
C GLU A 713 -2.35 -6.00 -14.68
N ARG A 714 -1.96 -6.81 -15.66
CA ARG A 714 -1.58 -8.21 -15.42
C ARG A 714 -0.43 -8.33 -14.42
N CYS A 715 0.59 -7.49 -14.56
CA CYS A 715 1.76 -7.50 -13.66
C CYS A 715 1.42 -6.99 -12.26
N LYS A 716 0.58 -5.97 -12.13
CA LYS A 716 0.06 -5.48 -10.83
C LYS A 716 -0.75 -6.57 -10.13
N ASP A 717 -1.63 -7.24 -10.86
CA ASP A 717 -2.44 -8.35 -10.33
C ASP A 717 -1.57 -9.53 -9.88
N TRP A 718 -0.52 -9.85 -10.64
CA TRP A 718 0.44 -10.87 -10.24
C TRP A 718 1.12 -10.50 -8.91
N LEU A 719 1.62 -9.26 -8.79
CA LEU A 719 2.30 -8.82 -7.58
C LEU A 719 1.35 -8.76 -6.38
N LYS A 720 0.12 -8.27 -6.55
CA LYS A 720 -0.92 -8.33 -5.51
C LYS A 720 -1.14 -9.75 -5.01
N LYS A 721 -1.35 -10.70 -5.92
CA LYS A 721 -1.51 -12.13 -5.58
C LYS A 721 -0.27 -12.69 -4.89
N ALA A 722 0.92 -12.31 -5.33
CA ALA A 722 2.17 -12.74 -4.72
C ALA A 722 2.33 -12.24 -3.28
N ILE A 723 1.97 -10.97 -3.00
CA ILE A 723 2.06 -10.37 -1.67
C ILE A 723 1.06 -11.00 -0.69
N VAL A 724 -0.15 -11.36 -1.15
CA VAL A 724 -1.19 -11.91 -0.26
C VAL A 724 -1.22 -13.44 -0.23
N LYS A 725 -0.46 -14.11 -1.09
CA LYS A 725 -0.38 -15.58 -1.13
C LYS A 725 0.06 -16.14 0.22
N PRO A 726 -0.58 -17.20 0.75
CA PRO A 726 -0.13 -17.84 1.98
C PRO A 726 1.35 -18.20 1.91
N ILE A 727 2.11 -17.92 2.97
CA ILE A 727 3.51 -18.32 3.07
C ILE A 727 3.58 -19.83 2.96
N LYS A 728 4.43 -20.34 2.08
CA LYS A 728 4.63 -21.79 1.94
C LYS A 728 5.06 -22.35 3.29
N LYS A 729 4.17 -23.09 3.96
CA LYS A 729 4.60 -23.95 5.05
C LYS A 729 5.55 -24.96 4.42
N LYS A 730 6.78 -25.03 4.90
CA LYS A 730 7.72 -26.02 4.41
C LYS A 730 7.10 -27.40 4.57
N CYS A 731 6.87 -28.08 3.46
CA CYS A 731 6.58 -29.50 3.46
C CYS A 731 7.87 -30.25 3.79
N VAL A 732 7.70 -31.28 4.58
CA VAL A 732 8.72 -32.24 5.06
C VAL A 732 9.49 -32.95 3.95
N SER A 733 9.01 -32.92 2.69
CA SER A 733 9.75 -33.41 1.52
C SER A 733 11.08 -32.68 1.27
N ASP A 734 11.39 -31.66 2.06
CA ASP A 734 12.70 -31.02 2.08
C ASP A 734 13.75 -31.77 2.88
N TYR A 735 13.41 -32.91 3.49
CA TYR A 735 14.39 -33.73 4.22
C TYR A 735 15.54 -34.21 3.33
N ASP A 736 15.23 -34.73 2.15
CA ASP A 736 16.25 -35.15 1.18
C ASP A 736 17.07 -33.95 0.66
N MET A 737 16.44 -32.76 0.55
CA MET A 737 17.14 -31.52 0.24
C MET A 737 18.02 -31.05 1.41
N ALA A 738 17.52 -31.13 2.63
CA ALA A 738 18.30 -30.76 3.82
C ALA A 738 19.51 -31.67 4.01
N CYS A 739 19.38 -32.99 3.82
CA CYS A 739 20.49 -33.91 3.86
C CYS A 739 21.51 -33.67 2.73
N THR A 740 21.04 -33.48 1.50
CA THR A 740 21.90 -33.17 0.35
C THR A 740 22.60 -31.83 0.52
N TYR A 741 21.92 -30.86 1.13
CA TYR A 741 22.48 -29.54 1.41
C TYR A 741 23.45 -29.58 2.61
N SER A 742 23.19 -30.41 3.64
CA SER A 742 24.11 -30.63 4.76
C SER A 742 25.47 -31.12 4.28
N ASP A 743 25.50 -32.12 3.40
CA ASP A 743 26.73 -32.64 2.80
C ASP A 743 27.49 -31.60 1.97
N ARG A 744 26.74 -30.65 1.38
CA ARG A 744 27.30 -29.55 0.58
C ARG A 744 27.74 -28.37 1.43
N LEU A 745 27.02 -28.06 2.50
CA LEU A 745 27.44 -27.08 3.49
C LEU A 745 28.72 -27.51 4.18
N GLU A 746 28.88 -28.78 4.53
CA GLU A 746 30.14 -29.29 5.04
C GLU A 746 31.28 -29.02 4.09
N LYS A 747 31.09 -29.26 2.78
CA LYS A 747 32.12 -28.98 1.77
C LYS A 747 32.37 -27.46 1.58
N ILE A 748 31.34 -26.66 1.66
CA ILE A 748 31.45 -25.18 1.59
C ILE A 748 32.14 -24.67 2.84
N GLN A 749 31.76 -25.12 4.02
CA GLN A 749 32.38 -24.81 5.29
C GLN A 749 33.83 -25.27 5.35
N GLU A 750 34.14 -26.43 4.77
CA GLU A 750 35.51 -26.91 4.66
C GLU A 750 36.37 -26.06 3.73
N LYS A 751 35.82 -25.64 2.58
CA LYS A 751 36.46 -24.68 1.68
C LYS A 751 36.62 -23.29 2.32
N GLN A 752 35.62 -22.85 3.08
CA GLN A 752 35.61 -21.55 3.75
C GLN A 752 36.57 -21.56 4.94
N ARG A 753 36.60 -22.61 5.73
CA ARG A 753 37.64 -22.82 6.76
C ARG A 753 39.05 -22.87 6.18
N LYS A 754 39.22 -23.49 5.01
CA LYS A 754 40.49 -23.53 4.31
C LYS A 754 40.86 -22.14 3.80
N PHE A 755 39.93 -21.39 3.23
CA PHE A 755 40.17 -20.01 2.79
C PHE A 755 40.53 -19.08 3.98
N GLU A 756 39.82 -19.22 5.11
CA GLU A 756 40.07 -18.48 6.33
C GLU A 756 41.44 -18.86 6.93
N TYR A 757 41.77 -20.16 6.91
CA TYR A 757 43.06 -20.66 7.35
C TYR A 757 44.20 -20.13 6.46
N ASP A 758 44.04 -20.19 5.13
CA ASP A 758 45.01 -19.67 4.18
C ASP A 758 45.11 -18.14 4.25
N SER A 759 44.02 -17.42 4.48
CA SER A 759 43.95 -15.98 4.71
C SER A 759 44.59 -15.61 6.06
N LEU A 760 44.37 -16.39 7.12
CA LEU A 760 45.01 -16.19 8.43
C LEU A 760 46.53 -16.44 8.34
N ASN A 761 46.94 -17.50 7.65
CA ASN A 761 48.39 -17.76 7.43
C ASN A 761 49.03 -16.66 6.60
N GLY A 762 48.38 -16.22 5.50
CA GLY A 762 48.86 -15.10 4.71
C GLY A 762 48.96 -13.79 5.52
N ARG A 763 48.07 -13.60 6.49
CA ARG A 763 48.11 -12.43 7.41
C ARG A 763 49.16 -12.59 8.50
N ILE A 764 49.33 -13.79 9.00
CA ILE A 764 50.41 -14.11 9.94
C ILE A 764 51.75 -13.88 9.26
N ASP A 765 51.94 -14.34 8.03
CA ASP A 765 53.14 -14.13 7.25
C ASP A 765 53.39 -12.63 6.96
N TRP A 766 52.25 -11.88 6.68
CA TRP A 766 52.32 -10.43 6.48
C TRP A 766 52.66 -9.69 7.81
N LEU A 767 52.03 -10.07 8.92
CA LEU A 767 52.33 -9.51 10.26
C LEU A 767 53.77 -9.79 10.70
N ILE A 768 54.28 -10.99 10.44
CA ILE A 768 55.69 -11.35 10.71
C ILE A 768 56.61 -10.52 9.85
N GLY A 769 56.21 -10.18 8.61
CA GLY A 769 57.00 -9.33 7.71
C GLY A 769 56.95 -7.82 7.99
N HIS A 770 55.99 -7.33 8.82
CA HIS A 770 55.70 -5.90 9.03
C HIS A 770 55.64 -5.49 10.51
N ILE A 771 56.40 -6.17 11.38
CA ILE A 771 56.41 -5.92 12.84
C ILE A 771 56.89 -4.51 13.24
N ASP A 772 57.41 -3.71 12.33
CA ASP A 772 57.82 -2.34 12.61
C ASP A 772 56.99 -1.32 11.82
N ASN A 773 56.05 -0.68 12.52
CA ASN A 773 55.30 0.55 12.21
C ASN A 773 53.81 0.39 11.74
N ASP A 774 52.94 1.01 12.53
CA ASP A 774 51.51 1.35 12.28
C ASP A 774 50.43 0.26 12.50
N LEU A 775 50.30 -0.20 13.74
CA LEU A 775 49.50 -1.38 14.12
C LEU A 775 48.05 -1.13 14.56
N GLU A 776 47.60 0.10 14.80
CA GLU A 776 46.33 0.26 15.58
C GLU A 776 45.03 0.41 14.78
N GLU A 777 45.02 0.91 13.54
CA GLU A 777 43.75 1.19 12.83
C GLU A 777 43.35 0.12 11.79
N THR A 778 44.33 -0.56 11.20
CA THR A 778 44.09 -1.59 10.18
C THR A 778 43.66 -2.92 10.80
N ASP A 779 44.13 -3.25 11.98
CA ASP A 779 43.83 -4.50 12.69
C ASP A 779 42.36 -4.56 13.17
N LYS A 780 41.79 -3.45 13.60
CA LYS A 780 40.40 -3.42 14.09
C LYS A 780 39.38 -3.75 13.00
N LYS A 781 39.54 -3.19 11.81
CA LYS A 781 38.65 -3.48 10.65
C LYS A 781 38.76 -4.91 10.17
N GLN A 782 39.92 -5.52 10.23
CA GLN A 782 40.12 -6.89 9.79
C GLN A 782 39.61 -7.92 10.83
N TRP A 783 39.77 -7.62 12.14
CA TRP A 783 39.12 -8.43 13.19
C TRP A 783 37.58 -8.39 13.11
N GLU A 784 37.03 -7.25 12.81
CA GLU A 784 35.58 -7.09 12.61
C GLU A 784 35.08 -7.93 11.43
N GLN A 785 35.83 -8.03 10.32
CA GLN A 785 35.45 -8.89 9.17
C GLN A 785 35.52 -10.38 9.49
N LEU A 786 36.51 -10.83 10.24
CA LEU A 786 36.65 -12.23 10.66
C LEU A 786 35.53 -12.63 11.64
N GLU A 787 35.15 -11.76 12.53
CA GLU A 787 34.08 -11.98 13.46
C GLU A 787 32.72 -12.07 12.71
N ASP A 788 32.52 -11.26 11.68
CA ASP A 788 31.35 -11.35 10.81
C ASP A 788 31.27 -12.70 10.06
N HIS A 789 32.37 -13.18 9.52
CA HIS A 789 32.43 -14.51 8.90
C HIS A 789 32.12 -15.64 9.91
N ARG A 790 32.65 -15.53 11.12
CA ARG A 790 32.35 -16.49 12.19
C ARG A 790 30.86 -16.53 12.54
N LEU A 791 30.24 -15.36 12.69
CA LEU A 791 28.81 -15.23 12.99
C LEU A 791 27.91 -15.77 11.85
N ARG A 792 28.33 -15.67 10.59
CA ARG A 792 27.62 -16.29 9.47
C ARG A 792 27.67 -17.83 9.55
N LEU A 793 28.82 -18.41 9.88
CA LEU A 793 28.96 -19.84 10.07
C LEU A 793 28.10 -20.35 11.23
N ASP A 794 28.11 -19.64 12.38
CA ASP A 794 27.26 -19.97 13.53
C ASP A 794 25.76 -19.91 13.17
N GLY A 795 25.36 -18.94 12.35
CA GLY A 795 23.96 -18.82 11.85
C GLY A 795 23.54 -19.98 10.92
N ILE A 796 24.47 -20.54 10.14
CA ILE A 796 24.25 -21.72 9.32
C ILE A 796 24.13 -22.97 10.19
N ASP A 797 24.98 -23.12 11.20
CA ASP A 797 24.91 -24.23 12.14
C ASP A 797 23.60 -24.23 12.95
N ASP A 798 23.12 -23.06 13.38
CA ASP A 798 21.82 -22.93 14.05
C ASP A 798 20.65 -23.25 13.13
N PHE A 799 20.73 -22.86 11.85
CA PHE A 799 19.72 -23.23 10.86
C PHE A 799 19.68 -24.74 10.64
N LEU A 800 20.82 -25.39 10.51
CA LEU A 800 20.93 -26.84 10.34
C LEU A 800 20.43 -27.60 11.59
N LYS A 801 20.76 -27.16 12.79
CA LYS A 801 20.22 -27.74 14.03
C LYS A 801 18.71 -27.66 14.08
N LYS A 802 18.14 -26.51 13.69
CA LYS A 802 16.69 -26.33 13.63
C LYS A 802 16.03 -27.24 12.60
N CYS A 803 16.65 -27.43 11.43
CA CYS A 803 16.19 -28.41 10.42
C CYS A 803 16.26 -29.85 10.94
N GLU A 804 17.33 -30.22 11.68
CA GLU A 804 17.44 -31.52 12.31
C GLU A 804 16.39 -31.77 13.39
N GLU A 805 16.09 -30.76 14.23
CA GLU A 805 15.06 -30.83 15.26
C GLU A 805 13.67 -30.98 14.65
N GLU A 806 13.36 -30.22 13.60
CA GLU A 806 12.11 -30.33 12.86
C GLU A 806 11.97 -31.69 12.16
N CYS A 807 13.07 -32.24 11.64
CA CYS A 807 13.10 -33.61 11.07
C CYS A 807 12.95 -34.73 12.12
N LYS A 808 13.44 -34.51 13.36
CA LYS A 808 13.29 -35.48 14.45
C LYS A 808 11.90 -35.45 15.09
N ALA A 809 11.17 -34.32 14.95
CA ALA A 809 9.82 -34.16 15.50
C ALA A 809 8.71 -34.72 14.58
N MET A 810 9.09 -35.18 13.39
CA MET A 810 8.25 -35.87 12.42
C MET A 810 8.57 -37.35 12.37
#